data_bf72705ad64f0d390d0853cd6718b4f5
#
_entry.id   bf72705ad64f0d390d0853cd6718b4f5
#
_cell.length_a   1.000
_cell.length_b   1.000
_cell.length_c   1.000
_cell.angle_alpha   90.00
_cell.angle_beta   90.00
_cell.angle_gamma   90.00
#
_symmetry.space_group_name_H-M   'P 1'
#
loop_
_entity.id
_entity.type
_entity.pdbx_description
1 polymer ?
#
loop_
_entity_poly.entity_id
_entity_poly.type
_entity_poly.pdbx_seq_one_letter_code
_entity_poly.pdbx_strand_id
1 'polypeptide(L)'
;VIPADLSLLHVPGTPAIAPDGSFAVVSRTAPDLDADEYTGALWRVPADGSAPPAQLTRGHRDTDPQVSPDGRWVAFLRAEPKGRPQLFVVEAAGGEPVRLTDAPLGVSAARFSPDGTELAYVARVPEEGRYSPEVEAGAERPRHITELPYRHDGVGFTRDKRRRLFVVPVPSDPATRDALPAGDAPAARPVTDGDVDVEQIAWLPGGRYVVAVAARHAGRDQDLRSDAVVVDTAADADRALHPLTDADAGSTLAVAAALPSRDGATLWLLAQDMGPTGRDFVARQTGLYRLALRPGAGVPGPDGAPVRLTDEEAVDLDPGTVAVTAEGVLAGVLHRGTVLLREHRADGTTRDLLTGPVAAHGVAVASGAPVAVATVAGPATSGDLHAIDLAAGASGASRVLTDWSAPLRETGRVREPVELSATAPDGYPVHGWVVTPDPERFAGPHPTILMIHGGPYAQYTVGLFDEVQTLAEAGYAVVYGNPRGSAGYGSAHGSAIRHGFGTVDTDDVLALLDAALADPALDSARVGVMGGSYGGYLTAWLTTRTDRFAAAIVERGFLDPVSFVGSSDIGWFFGLEYLGDGDTDEARAAVAAQSPMAHVSRVTTPTLVIHSEQDWRCPVEQGQRWFVELKRRGVPSELLLFPGEGHELTRSGRPQHRLVRFEHVLGWWAKNLPVA
;
A
#
# COMPACT_ATOMS: atom_id res chain seq x y z
N VAL A 1 -14.82 14.52 -11.76
CA VAL A 1 -15.37 13.61 -10.72
C VAL A 1 -15.98 14.46 -9.61
N ILE A 2 -17.22 14.20 -9.21
CA ILE A 2 -17.86 14.81 -8.02
C ILE A 2 -17.85 13.82 -6.86
N PRO A 3 -18.03 14.25 -5.60
CA PRO A 3 -18.01 13.35 -4.45
C PRO A 3 -18.96 12.13 -4.58
N ALA A 4 -20.13 12.30 -5.19
CA ALA A 4 -21.07 11.21 -5.44
C ALA A 4 -20.55 10.14 -6.43
N ASP A 5 -19.58 10.46 -7.28
CA ASP A 5 -18.97 9.53 -8.22
C ASP A 5 -18.03 8.51 -7.53
N LEU A 6 -17.79 8.64 -6.22
CA LEU A 6 -17.03 7.64 -5.45
C LEU A 6 -17.58 6.23 -5.67
N SER A 7 -18.91 6.06 -5.81
CA SER A 7 -19.54 4.77 -6.10
C SER A 7 -19.19 4.20 -7.48
N LEU A 8 -18.66 5.02 -8.41
CA LEU A 8 -18.20 4.61 -9.73
C LEU A 8 -16.72 4.20 -9.75
N LEU A 9 -16.00 4.35 -8.65
CA LEU A 9 -14.61 3.93 -8.52
C LEU A 9 -14.53 2.42 -8.32
N HIS A 10 -14.49 1.70 -9.43
CA HIS A 10 -14.28 0.26 -9.43
C HIS A 10 -12.78 -0.05 -9.40
N VAL A 11 -12.30 -0.60 -8.31
CA VAL A 11 -10.88 -0.92 -8.13
C VAL A 11 -10.68 -2.44 -8.17
N PRO A 12 -9.99 -2.96 -9.20
CA PRO A 12 -9.60 -4.36 -9.24
C PRO A 12 -8.43 -4.62 -8.28
N GLY A 13 -8.44 -5.79 -7.62
CA GLY A 13 -7.33 -6.25 -6.77
C GLY A 13 -6.26 -6.99 -7.55
N THR A 14 -5.35 -7.65 -6.83
CA THR A 14 -4.37 -8.56 -7.43
C THR A 14 -5.07 -9.73 -8.10
N PRO A 15 -4.79 -10.01 -9.39
CA PRO A 15 -5.40 -11.12 -10.10
C PRO A 15 -4.78 -12.47 -9.71
N ALA A 16 -5.52 -13.55 -9.96
CA ALA A 16 -4.99 -14.91 -10.07
C ALA A 16 -5.23 -15.42 -11.49
N ILE A 17 -4.40 -16.34 -11.97
CA ILE A 17 -4.52 -16.91 -13.33
C ILE A 17 -4.56 -18.44 -13.25
N ALA A 18 -5.36 -19.06 -14.13
CA ALA A 18 -5.38 -20.51 -14.29
C ALA A 18 -4.01 -21.01 -14.74
N PRO A 19 -3.60 -22.22 -14.30
CA PRO A 19 -2.29 -22.80 -14.67
C PRO A 19 -2.05 -22.87 -16.18
N ASP A 20 -3.08 -23.15 -16.96
CA ASP A 20 -3.03 -23.24 -18.43
C ASP A 20 -3.09 -21.87 -19.13
N GLY A 21 -3.23 -20.77 -18.38
CA GLY A 21 -3.34 -19.43 -18.90
C GLY A 21 -4.68 -19.08 -19.56
N SER A 22 -5.71 -19.93 -19.44
CA SER A 22 -6.98 -19.75 -20.16
C SER A 22 -7.86 -18.64 -19.57
N PHE A 23 -7.82 -18.41 -18.26
CA PHE A 23 -8.60 -17.36 -17.60
C PHE A 23 -7.88 -16.80 -16.38
N ALA A 24 -8.23 -15.57 -16.05
CA ALA A 24 -7.91 -14.95 -14.77
C ALA A 24 -9.14 -14.84 -13.87
N VAL A 25 -8.91 -14.76 -12.56
CA VAL A 25 -9.90 -14.36 -11.57
C VAL A 25 -9.37 -13.14 -10.83
N VAL A 26 -10.21 -12.13 -10.68
CA VAL A 26 -9.83 -10.88 -9.99
C VAL A 26 -11.01 -10.37 -9.17
N SER A 27 -10.74 -9.80 -8.01
CA SER A 27 -11.75 -9.06 -7.25
C SER A 27 -11.96 -7.68 -7.86
N ARG A 28 -13.19 -7.22 -7.91
CA ARG A 28 -13.54 -5.84 -8.23
C ARG A 28 -14.32 -5.27 -7.08
N THR A 29 -13.77 -4.26 -6.42
CA THR A 29 -14.38 -3.59 -5.26
C THR A 29 -14.82 -2.18 -5.61
N ALA A 30 -15.85 -1.68 -4.93
CA ALA A 30 -16.32 -0.30 -5.04
C ALA A 30 -16.87 0.18 -3.68
N PRO A 31 -16.82 1.49 -3.40
CA PRO A 31 -17.52 2.07 -2.26
C PRO A 31 -19.04 1.99 -2.47
N ASP A 32 -19.75 1.48 -1.49
CA ASP A 32 -21.20 1.53 -1.39
C ASP A 32 -21.56 2.62 -0.37
N LEU A 33 -22.08 3.75 -0.87
CA LEU A 33 -22.42 4.91 -0.05
C LEU A 33 -23.63 4.66 0.86
N ASP A 34 -24.59 3.82 0.41
CA ASP A 34 -25.80 3.53 1.19
C ASP A 34 -25.50 2.56 2.34
N ALA A 35 -24.70 1.52 2.06
CA ALA A 35 -24.24 0.58 3.09
C ALA A 35 -23.13 1.17 3.98
N ASP A 36 -22.46 2.22 3.54
CA ASP A 36 -21.27 2.81 4.15
C ASP A 36 -20.13 1.77 4.33
N GLU A 37 -19.97 0.91 3.33
CA GLU A 37 -18.97 -0.16 3.28
C GLU A 37 -18.41 -0.30 1.86
N TYR A 38 -17.27 -0.99 1.73
CA TYR A 38 -16.79 -1.44 0.43
C TYR A 38 -17.41 -2.78 0.11
N THR A 39 -18.05 -2.89 -1.05
CA THR A 39 -18.58 -4.14 -1.60
C THR A 39 -17.67 -4.66 -2.69
N GLY A 40 -17.74 -5.95 -3.00
CA GLY A 40 -16.91 -6.52 -4.06
C GLY A 40 -17.25 -7.96 -4.40
N ALA A 41 -16.95 -8.34 -5.62
CA ALA A 41 -17.15 -9.70 -6.14
C ALA A 41 -15.93 -10.17 -6.93
N LEU A 42 -15.79 -11.48 -7.07
CA LEU A 42 -14.84 -12.08 -7.99
C LEU A 42 -15.39 -12.12 -9.40
N TRP A 43 -14.54 -11.82 -10.36
CA TRP A 43 -14.82 -11.86 -11.78
C TRP A 43 -13.87 -12.82 -12.47
N ARG A 44 -14.43 -13.71 -13.30
CA ARG A 44 -13.66 -14.58 -14.18
C ARG A 44 -13.54 -13.92 -15.55
N VAL A 45 -12.31 -13.79 -16.03
CA VAL A 45 -11.97 -13.05 -17.26
C VAL A 45 -11.17 -13.97 -18.18
N PRO A 46 -11.64 -14.30 -19.39
CA PRO A 46 -10.83 -15.04 -20.35
C PRO A 46 -9.55 -14.26 -20.70
N ALA A 47 -8.38 -14.90 -20.54
CA ALA A 47 -7.10 -14.22 -20.72
C ALA A 47 -6.79 -13.91 -22.20
N ASP A 48 -7.49 -14.55 -23.13
CA ASP A 48 -7.40 -14.29 -24.57
C ASP A 48 -8.37 -13.18 -25.03
N GLY A 49 -9.22 -12.65 -24.13
CA GLY A 49 -10.23 -11.65 -24.47
C GLY A 49 -11.37 -12.17 -25.35
N SER A 50 -11.57 -13.49 -25.45
CA SER A 50 -12.57 -14.13 -26.32
C SER A 50 -14.01 -13.88 -25.88
N ALA A 51 -14.22 -13.50 -24.61
CA ALA A 51 -15.52 -13.17 -24.06
C ALA A 51 -15.41 -12.06 -22.99
N PRO A 52 -16.50 -11.35 -22.68
CA PRO A 52 -16.52 -10.36 -21.61
C PRO A 52 -16.30 -10.99 -20.24
N PRO A 53 -15.85 -10.19 -19.24
CA PRO A 53 -15.76 -10.63 -17.84
C PRO A 53 -17.10 -11.16 -17.32
N ALA A 54 -17.09 -12.29 -16.62
CA ALA A 54 -18.26 -12.90 -15.99
C ALA A 54 -18.12 -12.86 -14.47
N GLN A 55 -19.17 -12.43 -13.78
CA GLN A 55 -19.18 -12.41 -12.32
C GLN A 55 -19.21 -13.86 -11.78
N LEU A 56 -18.20 -14.23 -10.98
CA LEU A 56 -18.04 -15.57 -10.41
C LEU A 56 -18.77 -15.71 -9.07
N THR A 57 -18.68 -14.70 -8.21
CA THR A 57 -19.27 -14.74 -6.87
C THR A 57 -20.24 -13.58 -6.61
N ARG A 58 -21.10 -13.72 -5.59
CA ARG A 58 -22.12 -12.72 -5.22
C ARG A 58 -22.15 -12.48 -3.70
N GLY A 59 -21.00 -12.58 -3.02
CA GLY A 59 -20.88 -12.21 -1.61
C GLY A 59 -20.89 -10.69 -1.39
N HIS A 60 -20.90 -10.28 -0.13
CA HIS A 60 -20.85 -8.86 0.21
C HIS A 60 -19.49 -8.22 -0.20
N ARG A 61 -18.37 -8.86 0.21
CA ARG A 61 -17.03 -8.43 -0.19
C ARG A 61 -16.10 -9.62 -0.34
N ASP A 62 -15.83 -9.99 -1.59
CA ASP A 62 -14.94 -11.09 -1.98
C ASP A 62 -13.63 -10.53 -2.55
N THR A 63 -12.49 -10.96 -2.00
CA THR A 63 -11.14 -10.44 -2.33
C THR A 63 -10.09 -11.56 -2.35
N ASP A 64 -8.86 -11.23 -2.76
CA ASP A 64 -7.66 -12.10 -2.75
C ASP A 64 -7.88 -13.49 -3.38
N PRO A 65 -8.30 -13.57 -4.66
CA PRO A 65 -8.51 -14.84 -5.33
C PRO A 65 -7.19 -15.61 -5.54
N GLN A 66 -7.26 -16.94 -5.42
CA GLN A 66 -6.19 -17.87 -5.74
C GLN A 66 -6.77 -19.02 -6.56
N VAL A 67 -6.18 -19.35 -7.70
CA VAL A 67 -6.61 -20.50 -8.52
C VAL A 67 -5.79 -21.72 -8.10
N SER A 68 -6.44 -22.88 -7.92
CA SER A 68 -5.76 -24.13 -7.58
C SER A 68 -4.84 -24.63 -8.69
N PRO A 69 -3.81 -25.46 -8.36
CA PRO A 69 -2.86 -25.98 -9.35
C PRO A 69 -3.48 -26.80 -10.48
N ASP A 70 -4.64 -27.38 -10.28
CA ASP A 70 -5.42 -28.10 -11.30
C ASP A 70 -6.42 -27.19 -12.07
N GLY A 71 -6.51 -25.91 -11.70
CA GLY A 71 -7.42 -24.93 -12.29
C GLY A 71 -8.90 -25.11 -11.90
N ARG A 72 -9.23 -26.06 -11.02
CA ARG A 72 -10.60 -26.40 -10.68
C ARG A 72 -11.22 -25.49 -9.64
N TRP A 73 -10.43 -25.09 -8.62
CA TRP A 73 -10.91 -24.31 -7.48
C TRP A 73 -10.39 -22.88 -7.49
N VAL A 74 -11.17 -21.97 -6.93
CA VAL A 74 -10.78 -20.62 -6.57
C VAL A 74 -10.95 -20.46 -5.07
N ALA A 75 -9.85 -20.28 -4.33
CA ALA A 75 -9.87 -19.83 -2.94
C ALA A 75 -9.94 -18.31 -2.89
N PHE A 76 -10.62 -17.75 -1.88
CA PHE A 76 -10.76 -16.31 -1.74
C PHE A 76 -11.17 -15.92 -0.32
N LEU A 77 -11.05 -14.66 0.01
CA LEU A 77 -11.47 -14.09 1.28
C LEU A 77 -12.84 -13.42 1.12
N ARG A 78 -13.82 -13.84 1.92
CA ARG A 78 -15.15 -13.23 2.00
C ARG A 78 -15.36 -12.56 3.33
N ALA A 79 -15.72 -11.28 3.33
CA ALA A 79 -16.26 -10.60 4.50
C ALA A 79 -17.77 -10.39 4.33
N GLU A 80 -18.54 -10.80 5.31
CA GLU A 80 -19.95 -10.44 5.45
C GLU A 80 -20.08 -8.97 5.93
N PRO A 81 -21.28 -8.34 5.85
CA PRO A 81 -21.45 -6.97 6.33
C PRO A 81 -20.91 -6.78 7.75
N LYS A 82 -20.01 -5.82 7.93
CA LYS A 82 -19.30 -5.54 9.21
C LYS A 82 -18.52 -6.75 9.77
N GLY A 83 -18.41 -7.83 9.00
CA GLY A 83 -17.70 -9.05 9.37
C GLY A 83 -16.20 -9.02 9.10
N ARG A 84 -15.51 -10.03 9.65
CA ARG A 84 -14.10 -10.28 9.38
C ARG A 84 -13.95 -11.23 8.18
N PRO A 85 -12.94 -11.02 7.29
CA PRO A 85 -12.76 -11.91 6.15
C PRO A 85 -12.47 -13.34 6.58
N GLN A 86 -13.15 -14.29 5.97
CA GLN A 86 -12.95 -15.73 6.15
C GLN A 86 -12.52 -16.37 4.83
N LEU A 87 -11.84 -17.49 4.89
CA LEU A 87 -11.41 -18.25 3.73
C LEU A 87 -12.56 -19.10 3.19
N PHE A 88 -12.81 -18.96 1.90
CA PHE A 88 -13.79 -19.70 1.12
C PHE A 88 -13.14 -20.33 -0.12
N VAL A 89 -13.76 -21.37 -0.65
CA VAL A 89 -13.46 -21.92 -1.97
C VAL A 89 -14.73 -22.03 -2.81
N VAL A 90 -14.57 -21.85 -4.13
CA VAL A 90 -15.65 -22.06 -5.11
C VAL A 90 -15.07 -22.76 -6.33
N GLU A 91 -15.85 -23.55 -7.07
CA GLU A 91 -15.39 -24.07 -8.36
C GLU A 91 -15.13 -22.92 -9.35
N ALA A 92 -14.06 -23.02 -10.13
CA ALA A 92 -13.71 -22.00 -11.13
C ALA A 92 -14.76 -21.88 -12.26
N ALA A 93 -15.59 -22.92 -12.44
CA ALA A 93 -16.76 -22.94 -13.34
C ALA A 93 -18.00 -22.23 -12.74
N GLY A 94 -17.95 -21.88 -11.46
CA GLY A 94 -19.07 -21.31 -10.70
C GLY A 94 -19.74 -22.32 -9.78
N GLY A 95 -20.61 -21.86 -8.92
CA GLY A 95 -21.32 -22.66 -7.93
C GLY A 95 -21.43 -21.96 -6.57
N GLU A 96 -21.87 -22.68 -5.55
CA GLU A 96 -21.99 -22.14 -4.19
C GLU A 96 -20.63 -22.19 -3.49
N PRO A 97 -20.13 -21.07 -2.94
CA PRO A 97 -18.90 -21.05 -2.17
C PRO A 97 -19.00 -21.85 -0.85
N VAL A 98 -17.92 -22.55 -0.51
CA VAL A 98 -17.79 -23.30 0.74
C VAL A 98 -16.86 -22.55 1.69
N ARG A 99 -17.31 -22.29 2.91
CA ARG A 99 -16.51 -21.67 3.97
C ARG A 99 -15.54 -22.69 4.57
N LEU A 100 -14.26 -22.30 4.71
CA LEU A 100 -13.21 -23.16 5.27
C LEU A 100 -12.73 -22.75 6.66
N THR A 101 -13.00 -21.50 7.09
CA THR A 101 -12.48 -20.99 8.36
C THR A 101 -13.52 -20.23 9.16
N ASP A 102 -13.27 -20.16 10.47
CA ASP A 102 -13.99 -19.31 11.44
C ASP A 102 -12.97 -18.62 12.37
N ALA A 103 -12.02 -17.90 11.77
CA ALA A 103 -10.96 -17.21 12.50
C ALA A 103 -11.53 -15.98 13.23
N PRO A 104 -11.37 -15.83 14.56
CA PRO A 104 -12.00 -14.74 15.33
C PRO A 104 -11.68 -13.34 14.84
N LEU A 105 -10.45 -13.13 14.35
CA LEU A 105 -10.00 -11.84 13.80
C LEU A 105 -9.85 -11.87 12.27
N GLY A 106 -10.37 -12.91 11.61
CA GLY A 106 -10.32 -13.07 10.17
C GLY A 106 -9.01 -13.66 9.65
N VAL A 107 -9.01 -13.90 8.34
CA VAL A 107 -7.88 -14.44 7.55
C VAL A 107 -7.29 -13.32 6.70
N SER A 108 -5.97 -13.28 6.57
CA SER A 108 -5.27 -12.21 5.83
C SER A 108 -4.59 -12.66 4.54
N ALA A 109 -4.31 -13.95 4.38
CA ALA A 109 -3.69 -14.52 3.17
C ALA A 109 -3.94 -16.01 3.11
N ALA A 110 -4.02 -16.59 1.90
CA ALA A 110 -4.13 -18.03 1.70
C ALA A 110 -3.40 -18.46 0.43
N ARG A 111 -2.82 -19.68 0.44
CA ARG A 111 -2.12 -20.26 -0.72
C ARG A 111 -2.39 -21.76 -0.82
N PHE A 112 -2.76 -22.25 -2.00
CA PHE A 112 -2.89 -23.69 -2.26
C PHE A 112 -1.55 -24.41 -2.14
N SER A 113 -1.57 -25.62 -1.58
CA SER A 113 -0.47 -26.57 -1.69
C SER A 113 -0.23 -26.94 -3.17
N PRO A 114 1.00 -27.36 -3.57
CA PRO A 114 1.31 -27.71 -4.96
C PRO A 114 0.44 -28.82 -5.54
N ASP A 115 -0.08 -29.72 -4.72
CA ASP A 115 -1.02 -30.78 -5.13
C ASP A 115 -2.52 -30.35 -5.06
N GLY A 116 -2.80 -29.14 -4.56
CA GLY A 116 -4.15 -28.59 -4.46
C GLY A 116 -5.01 -29.17 -3.34
N THR A 117 -4.46 -30.03 -2.48
CA THR A 117 -5.24 -30.74 -1.44
C THR A 117 -5.41 -29.97 -0.15
N GLU A 118 -4.55 -28.96 0.10
CA GLU A 118 -4.56 -28.14 1.29
C GLU A 118 -4.44 -26.64 0.91
N LEU A 119 -4.86 -25.77 1.85
CA LEU A 119 -4.59 -24.35 1.85
C LEU A 119 -3.82 -23.97 3.12
N ALA A 120 -2.63 -23.37 2.94
CA ALA A 120 -1.98 -22.64 4.00
C ALA A 120 -2.58 -21.24 4.11
N TYR A 121 -2.86 -20.77 5.32
CA TYR A 121 -3.38 -19.43 5.54
C TYR A 121 -2.83 -18.77 6.81
N VAL A 122 -2.86 -17.45 6.84
CA VAL A 122 -2.42 -16.63 7.97
C VAL A 122 -3.62 -15.99 8.64
N ALA A 123 -3.71 -16.14 9.97
CA ALA A 123 -4.72 -15.48 10.78
C ALA A 123 -4.14 -14.94 12.09
N ARG A 124 -4.73 -13.85 12.60
CA ARG A 124 -4.39 -13.34 13.92
C ARG A 124 -5.10 -14.14 15.01
N VAL A 125 -4.34 -14.58 16.00
CA VAL A 125 -4.84 -15.32 17.15
C VAL A 125 -4.82 -14.41 18.38
N PRO A 126 -5.99 -14.00 18.90
CA PRO A 126 -6.05 -13.16 20.09
C PRO A 126 -5.63 -13.94 21.35
N GLU A 127 -5.05 -13.24 22.31
CA GLU A 127 -4.93 -13.74 23.68
C GLU A 127 -6.29 -13.98 24.30
N GLU A 128 -6.37 -14.94 25.24
CA GLU A 128 -7.61 -15.27 25.94
C GLU A 128 -8.19 -14.04 26.66
N GLY A 129 -9.50 -13.81 26.47
CA GLY A 129 -10.23 -12.69 27.06
C GLY A 129 -10.01 -11.34 26.37
N ARG A 130 -9.43 -11.33 25.14
CA ARG A 130 -9.30 -10.13 24.33
C ARG A 130 -10.04 -10.27 23.00
N TYR A 131 -10.54 -9.14 22.51
CA TYR A 131 -11.24 -9.04 21.21
C TYR A 131 -12.42 -10.03 21.08
N SER A 132 -12.95 -10.51 22.20
CA SER A 132 -14.11 -11.40 22.24
C SER A 132 -15.41 -10.57 22.23
N PRO A 133 -16.44 -11.00 21.50
CA PRO A 133 -17.76 -10.36 21.57
C PRO A 133 -18.41 -10.49 22.96
N GLU A 134 -17.92 -11.41 23.79
CA GLU A 134 -18.44 -11.66 25.16
C GLU A 134 -17.83 -10.73 26.21
N VAL A 135 -16.73 -10.04 25.89
CA VAL A 135 -16.01 -9.14 26.78
C VAL A 135 -16.06 -7.72 26.24
N GLU A 136 -16.65 -6.80 26.97
CA GLU A 136 -16.61 -5.39 26.64
C GLU A 136 -15.16 -4.91 26.57
N ALA A 137 -14.79 -4.12 25.54
CA ALA A 137 -13.43 -3.65 25.34
C ALA A 137 -12.84 -2.89 26.55
N GLY A 138 -13.69 -2.16 27.29
CA GLY A 138 -13.31 -1.45 28.53
C GLY A 138 -13.08 -2.38 29.73
N ALA A 139 -13.55 -3.63 29.66
CA ALA A 139 -13.37 -4.65 30.70
C ALA A 139 -12.19 -5.61 30.42
N GLU A 140 -11.52 -5.48 29.27
CA GLU A 140 -10.29 -6.23 29.00
C GLU A 140 -9.21 -5.96 30.06
N ARG A 141 -8.38 -6.97 30.32
CA ARG A 141 -7.24 -6.78 31.24
C ARG A 141 -6.28 -5.70 30.73
N PRO A 142 -5.63 -4.93 31.62
CA PRO A 142 -4.60 -3.96 31.19
C PRO A 142 -3.51 -4.64 30.36
N ARG A 143 -2.99 -3.91 29.36
CA ARG A 143 -1.82 -4.33 28.56
C ARG A 143 -0.55 -3.90 29.29
N HIS A 144 0.29 -4.87 29.66
CA HIS A 144 1.64 -4.60 30.16
C HIS A 144 2.62 -4.65 29.01
N ILE A 145 3.05 -3.49 28.55
CA ILE A 145 3.89 -3.33 27.35
C ILE A 145 5.33 -3.14 27.80
N THR A 146 6.22 -4.01 27.31
CA THR A 146 7.66 -4.04 27.65
C THR A 146 8.57 -3.92 26.43
N GLU A 147 8.02 -3.95 25.21
CA GLU A 147 8.77 -3.99 23.96
C GLU A 147 8.13 -3.10 22.89
N LEU A 148 8.95 -2.62 21.97
CA LEU A 148 8.54 -1.96 20.73
C LEU A 148 8.55 -2.97 19.56
N PRO A 149 7.83 -2.73 18.44
CA PRO A 149 6.59 -1.96 18.33
C PRO A 149 5.43 -2.72 19.00
N TYR A 150 4.53 -2.03 19.66
CA TYR A 150 3.41 -2.66 20.38
C TYR A 150 2.04 -2.41 19.72
N ARG A 151 1.98 -1.48 18.78
CA ARG A 151 0.76 -1.15 18.03
C ARG A 151 1.11 -0.74 16.60
N HIS A 152 0.13 -0.77 15.71
CA HIS A 152 0.25 -0.35 14.32
C HIS A 152 -1.05 0.30 13.85
N ASP A 153 -0.96 1.37 13.06
CA ASP A 153 -2.14 2.02 12.48
C ASP A 153 -2.98 1.05 11.65
N GLY A 154 -4.31 1.16 11.72
CA GLY A 154 -5.25 0.24 11.09
C GLY A 154 -5.32 -1.16 11.73
N VAL A 155 -4.41 -1.52 12.63
CA VAL A 155 -4.37 -2.82 13.32
C VAL A 155 -4.68 -2.69 14.80
N GLY A 156 -4.22 -1.63 15.45
CA GLY A 156 -4.23 -1.49 16.90
C GLY A 156 -3.07 -2.23 17.56
N PHE A 157 -3.28 -2.78 18.76
CA PHE A 157 -2.25 -3.53 19.45
C PHE A 157 -1.90 -4.82 18.70
N THR A 158 -0.62 -5.17 18.62
CA THR A 158 -0.12 -6.28 17.80
C THR A 158 0.38 -7.46 18.62
N ARG A 159 0.87 -7.19 19.86
CA ARG A 159 1.48 -8.21 20.73
C ARG A 159 0.49 -9.24 21.26
N ASP A 160 -0.76 -8.83 21.47
CA ASP A 160 -1.84 -9.64 22.03
C ASP A 160 -2.72 -10.34 20.96
N LYS A 161 -2.26 -10.33 19.69
CA LYS A 161 -2.92 -11.01 18.56
C LYS A 161 -1.92 -11.32 17.44
N ARG A 162 -1.00 -12.26 17.72
CA ARG A 162 0.04 -12.65 16.78
C ARG A 162 -0.53 -13.31 15.53
N ARG A 163 0.11 -13.07 14.37
CA ARG A 163 -0.18 -13.79 13.13
C ARG A 163 0.45 -15.16 13.14
N ARG A 164 -0.37 -16.18 12.90
CA ARG A 164 0.06 -17.58 12.87
C ARG A 164 -0.31 -18.23 11.55
N LEU A 165 0.47 -19.22 11.17
CA LEU A 165 0.24 -20.06 10.00
C LEU A 165 -0.64 -21.25 10.41
N PHE A 166 -1.63 -21.51 9.57
CA PHE A 166 -2.54 -22.65 9.65
C PHE A 166 -2.58 -23.39 8.33
N VAL A 167 -2.98 -24.65 8.36
CA VAL A 167 -3.30 -25.45 7.19
C VAL A 167 -4.69 -26.02 7.32
N VAL A 168 -5.47 -26.00 6.24
CA VAL A 168 -6.84 -26.54 6.17
C VAL A 168 -7.00 -27.36 4.89
N PRO A 169 -7.66 -28.55 4.92
CA PRO A 169 -7.91 -29.34 3.73
C PRO A 169 -8.90 -28.65 2.78
N VAL A 170 -8.70 -28.85 1.48
CA VAL A 170 -9.62 -28.44 0.42
C VAL A 170 -10.63 -29.57 0.17
N PRO A 171 -11.93 -29.32 0.05
CA PRO A 171 -12.91 -30.35 -0.29
C PRO A 171 -12.59 -31.06 -1.60
N SER A 172 -12.47 -32.38 -1.57
CA SER A 172 -12.13 -33.20 -2.75
C SER A 172 -13.32 -33.43 -3.69
N ASP A 173 -14.55 -33.36 -3.17
CA ASP A 173 -15.79 -33.60 -3.91
C ASP A 173 -16.85 -32.53 -3.58
N PRO A 174 -17.49 -31.93 -4.60
CA PRO A 174 -18.64 -31.07 -4.40
C PRO A 174 -19.81 -31.73 -3.64
N ALA A 175 -19.96 -33.06 -3.75
CA ALA A 175 -20.99 -33.81 -3.03
C ALA A 175 -20.72 -33.91 -1.53
N THR A 176 -19.50 -33.76 -1.06
CA THR A 176 -19.16 -33.63 0.36
C THR A 176 -19.49 -32.25 0.95
N ARG A 177 -19.85 -31.30 0.11
CA ARG A 177 -20.39 -29.98 0.49
C ARG A 177 -21.58 -30.05 1.45
N ASP A 178 -22.54 -30.95 1.13
CA ASP A 178 -23.79 -31.12 1.92
C ASP A 178 -23.56 -31.85 3.25
N ALA A 179 -22.35 -32.39 3.46
CA ALA A 179 -21.98 -33.13 4.65
C ALA A 179 -21.31 -32.26 5.73
N LEU A 180 -20.94 -31.01 5.43
CA LEU A 180 -20.51 -30.05 6.44
C LEU A 180 -21.75 -29.34 6.98
N PRO A 181 -22.15 -29.56 8.24
CA PRO A 181 -23.25 -28.82 8.86
C PRO A 181 -23.00 -27.31 8.72
N ALA A 182 -24.08 -26.55 8.53
CA ALA A 182 -23.98 -25.10 8.52
C ALA A 182 -23.39 -24.64 9.88
N GLY A 183 -22.11 -24.24 9.88
CA GLY A 183 -21.37 -23.86 11.08
C GLY A 183 -20.09 -24.66 11.36
N ASP A 184 -19.90 -25.84 10.77
CA ASP A 184 -18.66 -26.61 10.95
C ASP A 184 -17.69 -26.36 9.80
N ALA A 185 -16.75 -25.43 9.99
CA ALA A 185 -15.57 -25.31 9.11
C ALA A 185 -14.67 -26.56 9.29
N PRO A 186 -13.96 -27.04 8.24
CA PRO A 186 -12.97 -28.10 8.38
C PRO A 186 -11.97 -27.76 9.49
N ALA A 187 -11.55 -28.76 10.27
CA ALA A 187 -10.61 -28.55 11.36
C ALA A 187 -9.28 -28.01 10.82
N ALA A 188 -9.04 -26.73 10.99
CA ALA A 188 -7.77 -26.10 10.65
C ALA A 188 -6.71 -26.51 11.67
N ARG A 189 -5.53 -26.90 11.18
CA ARG A 189 -4.39 -27.28 12.00
C ARG A 189 -3.44 -26.09 12.15
N PRO A 190 -3.14 -25.62 13.39
CA PRO A 190 -2.09 -24.63 13.60
C PRO A 190 -0.71 -25.25 13.25
N VAL A 191 0.12 -24.47 12.56
CA VAL A 191 1.48 -24.89 12.15
C VAL A 191 2.55 -24.09 12.90
N THR A 192 2.27 -22.85 13.27
CA THR A 192 3.20 -22.03 14.05
C THR A 192 2.55 -21.55 15.34
N ASP A 193 3.36 -21.35 16.35
CA ASP A 193 2.98 -20.83 17.65
C ASP A 193 4.04 -19.84 18.18
N GLY A 194 3.85 -19.30 19.38
CA GLY A 194 4.81 -18.45 20.07
C GLY A 194 4.70 -16.95 19.71
N ASP A 195 5.72 -16.19 20.11
CA ASP A 195 5.78 -14.74 20.05
C ASP A 195 6.43 -14.22 18.75
N VAL A 196 6.05 -14.79 17.61
CA VAL A 196 6.55 -14.40 16.28
C VAL A 196 5.38 -14.29 15.30
N ASP A 197 5.28 -13.14 14.64
CA ASP A 197 4.37 -12.98 13.50
C ASP A 197 4.92 -13.68 12.27
N VAL A 198 4.05 -14.39 11.53
CA VAL A 198 4.35 -15.01 10.23
C VAL A 198 3.59 -14.27 9.15
N GLU A 199 4.31 -13.87 8.12
CA GLU A 199 3.79 -13.08 7.01
C GLU A 199 4.24 -13.65 5.66
N GLN A 200 3.60 -13.26 4.56
CA GLN A 200 4.03 -13.58 3.19
C GLN A 200 4.36 -15.06 2.99
N ILE A 201 3.35 -15.87 2.75
CA ILE A 201 3.48 -17.31 2.64
C ILE A 201 3.54 -17.80 1.18
N ALA A 202 4.40 -18.76 0.89
CA ALA A 202 4.46 -19.49 -0.37
C ALA A 202 4.88 -20.95 -0.13
N TRP A 203 4.22 -21.91 -0.81
CA TRP A 203 4.63 -23.31 -0.72
C TRP A 203 5.89 -23.59 -1.53
N LEU A 204 6.80 -24.40 -0.98
CA LEU A 204 7.84 -25.06 -1.76
C LEU A 204 7.26 -26.22 -2.58
N PRO A 205 7.80 -26.49 -3.77
CA PRO A 205 7.41 -27.68 -4.55
C PRO A 205 7.57 -28.96 -3.71
N GLY A 206 6.61 -29.80 -3.62
CA GLY A 206 6.63 -30.99 -2.77
C GLY A 206 5.65 -30.91 -1.59
N GLY A 207 5.05 -29.76 -1.30
CA GLY A 207 3.86 -29.64 -0.46
C GLY A 207 4.05 -29.85 1.04
N ARG A 208 5.32 -30.00 1.53
CA ARG A 208 5.60 -30.13 2.96
C ARG A 208 6.03 -28.82 3.61
N TYR A 209 6.71 -27.98 2.87
CA TYR A 209 7.33 -26.78 3.42
C TYR A 209 6.68 -25.52 2.87
N VAL A 210 6.48 -24.52 3.75
CA VAL A 210 6.02 -23.18 3.39
C VAL A 210 7.18 -22.22 3.67
N VAL A 211 7.51 -21.37 2.70
CA VAL A 211 8.38 -20.21 2.93
C VAL A 211 7.52 -19.06 3.45
N ALA A 212 8.05 -18.34 4.43
CA ALA A 212 7.37 -17.19 5.02
C ALA A 212 8.38 -16.10 5.41
N VAL A 213 7.88 -14.96 5.82
CA VAL A 213 8.67 -13.86 6.41
C VAL A 213 8.35 -13.77 7.89
N ALA A 214 9.40 -13.62 8.72
CA ALA A 214 9.23 -13.49 10.17
C ALA A 214 10.41 -12.73 10.81
N ALA A 215 10.14 -11.82 11.74
CA ALA A 215 11.17 -11.20 12.58
C ALA A 215 11.36 -12.06 13.84
N ARG A 216 12.49 -12.79 13.92
CA ARG A 216 12.75 -13.80 14.98
C ARG A 216 13.96 -13.48 15.87
N HIS A 217 14.87 -12.64 15.41
CA HIS A 217 16.12 -12.32 16.08
C HIS A 217 15.90 -11.59 17.43
N ALA A 218 16.92 -11.59 18.27
CA ALA A 218 16.84 -11.06 19.63
C ALA A 218 16.53 -9.55 19.68
N GLY A 219 16.99 -8.78 18.68
CA GLY A 219 16.80 -7.32 18.60
C GLY A 219 15.56 -6.87 17.79
N ARG A 220 14.65 -7.77 17.42
CA ARG A 220 13.49 -7.50 16.55
C ARG A 220 12.51 -6.42 17.02
N ASP A 221 12.59 -6.04 18.27
CA ASP A 221 11.79 -4.96 18.86
C ASP A 221 12.46 -3.58 18.76
N GLN A 222 13.71 -3.52 18.29
CA GLN A 222 14.51 -2.30 18.19
C GLN A 222 15.05 -2.01 16.79
N ASP A 223 14.73 -2.87 15.82
CA ASP A 223 15.13 -2.71 14.43
C ASP A 223 14.03 -3.12 13.43
N LEU A 224 14.31 -3.05 12.14
CA LEU A 224 13.36 -3.29 11.05
C LEU A 224 13.69 -4.56 10.26
N ARG A 225 14.69 -5.34 10.65
CA ARG A 225 15.09 -6.56 9.96
C ARG A 225 14.02 -7.63 10.07
N SER A 226 13.88 -8.40 9.03
CA SER A 226 13.02 -9.57 8.96
C SER A 226 13.68 -10.64 8.11
N ASP A 227 13.41 -11.90 8.45
CA ASP A 227 14.04 -13.05 7.82
C ASP A 227 13.06 -13.81 6.92
N ALA A 228 13.60 -14.35 5.81
CA ALA A 228 12.96 -15.46 5.14
C ALA A 228 13.14 -16.71 5.98
N VAL A 229 12.06 -17.46 6.20
CA VAL A 229 12.04 -18.70 6.98
C VAL A 229 11.37 -19.81 6.20
N VAL A 230 11.77 -21.05 6.46
CA VAL A 230 11.03 -22.26 6.06
C VAL A 230 10.23 -22.75 7.26
N VAL A 231 8.96 -23.05 7.02
CA VAL A 231 8.05 -23.65 7.99
C VAL A 231 7.78 -25.09 7.58
N ASP A 232 8.13 -26.06 8.43
CA ASP A 232 7.78 -27.47 8.24
C ASP A 232 6.35 -27.70 8.71
N THR A 233 5.43 -27.89 7.78
CA THR A 233 4.01 -28.07 8.11
C THR A 233 3.71 -29.40 8.83
N ALA A 234 4.64 -30.34 8.86
CA ALA A 234 4.49 -31.62 9.54
C ALA A 234 5.13 -31.66 10.95
N ALA A 235 5.89 -30.60 11.32
CA ALA A 235 6.53 -30.51 12.63
C ALA A 235 5.57 -30.01 13.72
N ASP A 236 5.96 -30.18 14.98
CA ASP A 236 5.29 -29.52 16.11
C ASP A 236 5.47 -27.99 15.98
N ALA A 237 4.46 -27.24 16.36
CA ALA A 237 4.38 -25.78 16.09
C ALA A 237 5.55 -24.99 16.68
N ASP A 238 6.12 -25.40 17.80
CA ASP A 238 7.27 -24.77 18.46
C ASP A 238 8.61 -25.00 17.72
N ARG A 239 8.67 -25.98 16.81
CA ARG A 239 9.83 -26.40 16.03
C ARG A 239 9.69 -26.22 14.53
N ALA A 240 8.61 -25.61 14.09
CA ALA A 240 8.29 -25.52 12.67
C ALA A 240 9.14 -24.53 11.89
N LEU A 241 9.70 -23.48 12.54
CA LEU A 241 10.39 -22.40 11.84
C LEU A 241 11.92 -22.60 11.77
N HIS A 242 12.46 -22.56 10.56
CA HIS A 242 13.91 -22.65 10.28
C HIS A 242 14.36 -21.44 9.44
N PRO A 243 15.46 -20.74 9.83
CA PRO A 243 15.90 -19.54 9.11
C PRO A 243 16.52 -19.90 7.75
N LEU A 244 16.21 -19.09 6.74
CA LEU A 244 16.88 -19.04 5.43
C LEU A 244 17.78 -17.83 5.30
N THR A 245 17.35 -16.67 5.86
CA THR A 245 18.22 -15.58 6.28
C THR A 245 18.20 -15.51 7.80
N ASP A 246 19.21 -14.94 8.41
CA ASP A 246 19.30 -14.91 9.87
C ASP A 246 19.94 -13.61 10.34
N ALA A 247 19.12 -12.75 10.93
CA ALA A 247 19.57 -11.46 11.46
C ALA A 247 20.51 -11.60 12.66
N ASP A 248 20.36 -12.65 13.50
CA ASP A 248 21.29 -12.94 14.60
C ASP A 248 22.65 -13.46 14.08
N ALA A 249 22.68 -14.07 12.89
CA ALA A 249 23.90 -14.45 12.21
C ALA A 249 24.50 -13.36 11.29
N GLY A 250 23.93 -12.17 11.28
CA GLY A 250 24.47 -10.99 10.60
C GLY A 250 23.78 -10.57 9.31
N SER A 251 22.60 -11.13 8.98
CA SER A 251 21.76 -10.59 7.88
C SER A 251 21.29 -9.19 8.23
N THR A 252 21.44 -8.25 7.29
CA THR A 252 20.96 -6.86 7.41
C THR A 252 19.63 -6.64 6.69
N LEU A 253 19.04 -7.69 6.14
CA LEU A 253 17.87 -7.58 5.29
C LEU A 253 16.57 -7.40 6.08
N ALA A 254 15.71 -6.51 5.58
CA ALA A 254 14.27 -6.52 5.82
C ALA A 254 13.59 -7.19 4.63
N VAL A 255 13.28 -8.47 4.75
CA VAL A 255 12.62 -9.24 3.71
C VAL A 255 11.14 -8.87 3.66
N ALA A 256 10.66 -8.41 2.50
CA ALA A 256 9.26 -8.08 2.26
C ALA A 256 8.51 -9.24 1.58
N ALA A 257 9.17 -10.01 0.71
CA ALA A 257 8.59 -11.18 0.06
C ALA A 257 9.65 -12.25 -0.18
N ALA A 258 9.25 -13.53 -0.07
CA ALA A 258 10.08 -14.69 -0.31
C ALA A 258 9.34 -15.68 -1.22
N LEU A 259 9.83 -15.88 -2.45
CA LEU A 259 9.15 -16.57 -3.53
C LEU A 259 10.00 -17.72 -4.04
N PRO A 260 9.58 -18.98 -3.88
CA PRO A 260 10.32 -20.12 -4.42
C PRO A 260 10.27 -20.15 -5.95
N SER A 261 11.40 -20.52 -6.59
CA SER A 261 11.41 -20.90 -7.99
C SER A 261 10.56 -22.15 -8.23
N ARG A 262 10.13 -22.37 -9.46
CA ARG A 262 9.27 -23.51 -9.81
C ARG A 262 9.88 -24.88 -9.50
N ASP A 263 11.21 -25.00 -9.56
CA ASP A 263 11.95 -26.21 -9.21
C ASP A 263 12.33 -26.31 -7.72
N GLY A 264 12.09 -25.24 -6.96
CA GLY A 264 12.43 -25.15 -5.53
C GLY A 264 13.92 -25.05 -5.22
N ALA A 265 14.78 -24.85 -6.23
CA ALA A 265 16.23 -24.74 -6.03
C ALA A 265 16.68 -23.32 -5.67
N THR A 266 15.84 -22.33 -5.93
CA THR A 266 16.12 -20.91 -5.68
C THR A 266 14.97 -20.28 -4.91
N LEU A 267 15.33 -19.39 -3.99
CA LEU A 267 14.39 -18.47 -3.36
C LEU A 267 14.68 -17.06 -3.85
N TRP A 268 13.68 -16.41 -4.41
CA TRP A 268 13.70 -15.02 -4.78
C TRP A 268 13.23 -14.17 -3.60
N LEU A 269 14.05 -13.22 -3.15
CA LEU A 269 13.69 -12.32 -2.06
C LEU A 269 13.54 -10.90 -2.61
N LEU A 270 12.44 -10.25 -2.25
CA LEU A 270 12.36 -8.80 -2.32
C LEU A 270 12.68 -8.27 -0.94
N ALA A 271 13.75 -7.48 -0.83
CA ALA A 271 14.25 -7.02 0.46
C ALA A 271 14.94 -5.66 0.35
N GLN A 272 15.00 -4.97 1.48
CA GLN A 272 15.79 -3.76 1.68
C GLN A 272 16.96 -4.08 2.61
N ASP A 273 18.12 -3.49 2.38
CA ASP A 273 19.27 -3.59 3.28
C ASP A 273 19.20 -2.49 4.35
N MET A 274 18.93 -2.87 5.59
CA MET A 274 18.76 -1.97 6.74
C MET A 274 20.09 -1.54 7.39
N GLY A 275 21.20 -1.88 6.77
CA GLY A 275 22.54 -1.56 7.30
C GLY A 275 22.87 -2.21 8.64
N PRO A 276 24.04 -1.88 9.20
CA PRO A 276 24.52 -2.52 10.43
C PRO A 276 23.63 -2.28 11.67
N THR A 277 22.91 -1.17 11.70
CA THR A 277 21.99 -0.83 12.81
C THR A 277 20.64 -1.54 12.70
N GLY A 278 20.32 -2.10 11.54
CA GLY A 278 19.00 -2.67 11.24
C GLY A 278 17.88 -1.64 11.09
N ARG A 279 18.19 -0.34 11.03
CA ARG A 279 17.19 0.75 10.95
C ARG A 279 17.38 1.71 9.79
N ASP A 280 18.44 1.57 9.01
CA ASP A 280 18.77 2.48 7.90
C ASP A 280 17.80 2.27 6.71
N PHE A 281 16.53 2.64 6.90
CA PHE A 281 15.45 2.44 5.91
C PHE A 281 15.28 3.61 4.95
N VAL A 282 15.85 4.78 5.25
CA VAL A 282 15.63 6.02 4.47
C VAL A 282 16.08 5.84 3.03
N ALA A 283 15.11 5.87 2.10
CA ALA A 283 15.31 5.68 0.67
C ALA A 283 16.07 4.40 0.27
N ARG A 284 15.97 3.36 1.10
CA ARG A 284 16.50 2.05 0.72
C ARG A 284 15.60 1.42 -0.32
N GLN A 285 16.17 1.20 -1.50
CA GLN A 285 15.48 0.58 -2.63
C GLN A 285 15.19 -0.89 -2.32
N THR A 286 13.95 -1.32 -2.54
CA THR A 286 13.63 -2.75 -2.52
C THR A 286 14.29 -3.44 -3.69
N GLY A 287 15.25 -4.30 -3.41
CA GLY A 287 15.99 -5.06 -4.40
C GLY A 287 15.50 -6.49 -4.55
N LEU A 288 15.80 -7.10 -5.70
CA LEU A 288 15.67 -8.53 -5.91
C LEU A 288 16.97 -9.24 -5.51
N TYR A 289 16.84 -10.23 -4.62
CA TYR A 289 17.95 -11.08 -4.19
C TYR A 289 17.66 -12.53 -4.60
N ARG A 290 18.73 -13.25 -4.95
CA ARG A 290 18.71 -14.69 -5.20
C ARG A 290 19.38 -15.43 -4.05
N LEU A 291 18.67 -16.38 -3.46
CA LEU A 291 19.20 -17.30 -2.46
C LEU A 291 19.07 -18.74 -2.99
N ALA A 292 20.18 -19.43 -3.18
CA ALA A 292 20.17 -20.84 -3.54
C ALA A 292 19.74 -21.68 -2.31
N LEU A 293 18.96 -22.73 -2.55
CA LEU A 293 18.56 -23.68 -1.52
C LEU A 293 19.30 -24.99 -1.69
N ARG A 294 19.79 -25.55 -0.58
CA ARG A 294 20.46 -26.86 -0.59
C ARG A 294 19.48 -27.96 -0.98
N PRO A 295 19.82 -28.77 -2.00
CA PRO A 295 19.01 -29.92 -2.34
C PRO A 295 19.12 -30.99 -1.24
N GLY A 296 18.05 -31.74 -0.97
CA GLY A 296 18.06 -32.85 -0.03
C GLY A 296 16.67 -33.26 0.46
N ALA A 297 16.61 -34.37 1.20
CA ALA A 297 15.37 -34.92 1.77
C ALA A 297 15.00 -34.28 3.13
N GLY A 298 15.83 -33.41 3.68
CA GLY A 298 15.61 -32.72 4.97
C GLY A 298 14.93 -31.38 4.82
N VAL A 299 14.88 -30.62 5.91
CA VAL A 299 14.41 -29.23 5.89
C VAL A 299 15.31 -28.44 4.93
N PRO A 300 14.73 -27.73 3.94
CA PRO A 300 15.52 -26.87 3.05
C PRO A 300 16.28 -25.82 3.84
N GLY A 301 17.53 -25.62 3.49
CA GLY A 301 18.40 -24.62 4.10
C GLY A 301 19.10 -23.77 3.02
N PRO A 302 19.70 -22.64 3.39
CA PRO A 302 20.39 -21.78 2.44
C PRO A 302 21.70 -22.43 1.97
N ASP A 303 22.02 -22.26 0.67
CA ASP A 303 23.32 -22.60 0.09
C ASP A 303 24.07 -21.29 -0.22
N GLY A 304 24.72 -20.75 0.80
CA GLY A 304 25.38 -19.44 0.77
C GLY A 304 24.48 -18.28 1.21
N ALA A 305 24.97 -17.06 1.04
CA ALA A 305 24.25 -15.84 1.36
C ALA A 305 23.35 -15.36 0.18
N PRO A 306 22.29 -14.57 0.45
CA PRO A 306 21.52 -13.92 -0.60
C PRO A 306 22.40 -13.00 -1.46
N VAL A 307 22.24 -13.04 -2.78
CA VAL A 307 22.96 -12.20 -3.74
C VAL A 307 21.97 -11.22 -4.37
N ARG A 308 22.19 -9.90 -4.21
CA ARG A 308 21.41 -8.85 -4.87
C ARG A 308 21.64 -8.88 -6.38
N LEU A 309 20.56 -8.84 -7.16
CA LEU A 309 20.60 -8.86 -8.64
C LEU A 309 20.28 -7.49 -9.25
N THR A 310 19.60 -6.62 -8.51
CA THR A 310 19.20 -5.29 -8.98
C THR A 310 20.18 -4.21 -8.53
N ASP A 311 20.30 -3.17 -9.33
CA ASP A 311 21.07 -1.98 -8.98
C ASP A 311 20.50 -1.33 -7.72
N GLU A 312 21.36 -0.96 -6.78
CA GLU A 312 20.95 -0.42 -5.48
C GLU A 312 20.48 1.04 -5.56
N GLU A 313 20.99 1.80 -6.52
CA GLU A 313 20.63 3.21 -6.69
C GLU A 313 19.38 3.37 -7.57
N ALA A 314 19.26 2.58 -8.64
CA ALA A 314 18.33 2.88 -9.73
C ALA A 314 17.07 2.02 -9.75
N VAL A 315 17.01 0.88 -9.01
CA VAL A 315 15.90 -0.07 -9.12
C VAL A 315 15.20 -0.26 -7.79
N ASP A 316 13.97 0.24 -7.72
CA ASP A 316 13.05 0.08 -6.59
C ASP A 316 11.86 -0.78 -7.01
N LEU A 317 11.72 -1.96 -6.41
CA LEU A 317 10.69 -2.93 -6.74
C LEU A 317 9.49 -2.77 -5.81
N ASP A 318 8.29 -2.92 -6.36
CA ASP A 318 7.06 -3.01 -5.58
C ASP A 318 6.81 -4.44 -5.06
N PRO A 319 6.92 -4.72 -3.75
CA PRO A 319 6.68 -6.05 -3.21
C PRO A 319 5.24 -6.56 -3.41
N GLY A 320 4.27 -5.66 -3.63
CA GLY A 320 2.88 -6.00 -3.92
C GLY A 320 2.64 -6.46 -5.36
N THR A 321 3.58 -6.20 -6.26
CA THR A 321 3.46 -6.49 -7.70
C THR A 321 4.60 -7.38 -8.14
N VAL A 322 4.53 -8.67 -7.79
CA VAL A 322 5.58 -9.65 -8.07
C VAL A 322 5.02 -11.04 -8.31
N ALA A 323 5.57 -11.76 -9.30
CA ALA A 323 5.26 -13.16 -9.57
C ALA A 323 6.47 -13.90 -10.18
N VAL A 324 6.57 -15.19 -9.89
CA VAL A 324 7.67 -16.04 -10.41
C VAL A 324 7.37 -16.45 -11.85
N THR A 325 8.35 -16.24 -12.75
CA THR A 325 8.33 -16.73 -14.13
C THR A 325 9.13 -18.05 -14.26
N ALA A 326 9.20 -18.59 -15.45
CA ALA A 326 10.06 -19.77 -15.69
C ALA A 326 11.56 -19.46 -15.55
N GLU A 327 11.97 -18.21 -15.82
CA GLU A 327 13.36 -17.79 -15.90
C GLU A 327 13.80 -16.87 -14.76
N GLY A 328 12.84 -16.40 -13.92
CA GLY A 328 13.14 -15.46 -12.85
C GLY A 328 11.88 -14.91 -12.20
N VAL A 329 11.75 -13.57 -12.17
CA VAL A 329 10.68 -12.84 -11.51
C VAL A 329 10.16 -11.71 -12.39
N LEU A 330 8.85 -11.61 -12.54
CA LEU A 330 8.16 -10.42 -13.08
C LEU A 330 7.79 -9.52 -11.91
N ALA A 331 8.27 -8.29 -11.91
CA ALA A 331 8.05 -7.35 -10.81
C ALA A 331 7.65 -5.94 -11.28
N GLY A 332 6.89 -5.24 -10.44
CA GLY A 332 6.64 -3.82 -10.56
C GLY A 332 7.91 -3.02 -10.25
N VAL A 333 8.25 -2.07 -11.10
CA VAL A 333 9.40 -1.16 -10.91
C VAL A 333 8.86 0.25 -10.75
N LEU A 334 9.12 0.88 -9.61
CA LEU A 334 8.79 2.29 -9.37
C LEU A 334 9.69 3.16 -10.24
N HIS A 335 9.10 3.98 -11.11
CA HIS A 335 9.87 4.82 -12.02
C HIS A 335 9.12 6.11 -12.38
N ARG A 336 9.57 7.25 -11.84
CA ARG A 336 9.10 8.60 -12.19
C ARG A 336 7.57 8.72 -12.28
N GLY A 337 6.88 8.31 -11.22
CA GLY A 337 5.42 8.36 -11.15
C GLY A 337 4.70 7.29 -11.97
N THR A 338 5.39 6.26 -12.38
CA THR A 338 4.84 5.04 -12.99
C THR A 338 5.21 3.81 -12.17
N VAL A 339 4.51 2.70 -12.41
CA VAL A 339 4.91 1.37 -11.97
C VAL A 339 4.93 0.49 -13.21
N LEU A 340 6.12 0.25 -13.71
CA LEU A 340 6.36 -0.54 -14.91
C LEU A 340 6.38 -2.03 -14.55
N LEU A 341 6.15 -2.95 -15.50
CA LEU A 341 6.39 -4.38 -15.30
C LEU A 341 7.66 -4.80 -16.02
N ARG A 342 8.60 -5.34 -15.25
CA ARG A 342 9.90 -5.82 -15.73
C ARG A 342 10.16 -7.24 -15.27
N GLU A 343 10.58 -8.09 -16.22
CA GLU A 343 11.11 -9.42 -15.91
C GLU A 343 12.60 -9.29 -15.54
N HIS A 344 12.97 -9.82 -14.38
CA HIS A 344 14.34 -9.97 -13.91
C HIS A 344 14.71 -11.46 -13.94
N ARG A 345 15.74 -11.84 -14.68
CA ARG A 345 16.15 -13.23 -14.88
C ARG A 345 17.29 -13.62 -13.96
N ALA A 346 17.45 -14.93 -13.77
CA ALA A 346 18.48 -15.50 -12.91
C ALA A 346 19.92 -15.17 -13.36
N ASP A 347 20.13 -14.90 -14.65
CA ASP A 347 21.41 -14.48 -15.23
C ASP A 347 21.71 -12.97 -15.09
N GLY A 348 20.81 -12.21 -14.47
CA GLY A 348 20.91 -10.77 -14.30
C GLY A 348 20.38 -9.93 -15.47
N THR A 349 19.92 -10.56 -16.56
CA THR A 349 19.29 -9.83 -17.66
C THR A 349 17.87 -9.39 -17.29
N THR A 350 17.40 -8.31 -17.90
CA THR A 350 16.07 -7.76 -17.66
C THR A 350 15.32 -7.51 -18.96
N ARG A 351 13.98 -7.51 -18.87
CA ARG A 351 13.11 -7.22 -20.01
C ARG A 351 11.89 -6.44 -19.56
N ASP A 352 11.65 -5.26 -20.12
CA ASP A 352 10.44 -4.48 -19.89
C ASP A 352 9.26 -5.11 -20.67
N LEU A 353 8.15 -5.38 -19.97
CA LEU A 353 6.94 -6.00 -20.54
C LEU A 353 5.77 -5.05 -20.60
N LEU A 354 5.70 -4.08 -19.68
CA LEU A 354 4.70 -3.03 -19.69
C LEU A 354 5.35 -1.70 -19.31
N THR A 355 5.23 -0.72 -20.21
CA THR A 355 5.83 0.62 -20.07
C THR A 355 4.84 1.70 -20.49
N GLY A 356 5.22 2.97 -20.31
CA GLY A 356 4.39 4.14 -20.63
C GLY A 356 3.68 4.70 -19.41
N PRO A 357 2.59 5.46 -19.59
CA PRO A 357 1.86 6.10 -18.50
C PRO A 357 0.97 5.09 -17.76
N VAL A 358 1.59 4.16 -17.05
CA VAL A 358 0.95 3.03 -16.35
C VAL A 358 1.38 2.97 -14.88
N ALA A 359 0.48 2.48 -14.05
CA ALA A 359 0.76 2.10 -12.68
C ALA A 359 0.23 0.68 -12.44
N ALA A 360 1.10 -0.33 -12.63
CA ALA A 360 0.75 -1.71 -12.37
C ALA A 360 0.65 -1.96 -10.86
N HIS A 361 -0.37 -2.71 -10.43
CA HIS A 361 -0.50 -3.16 -9.05
C HIS A 361 -1.11 -4.57 -9.02
N GLY A 362 -0.31 -5.52 -8.59
CA GLY A 362 -0.66 -6.93 -8.61
C GLY A 362 -0.46 -7.59 -9.98
N VAL A 363 0.19 -8.74 -9.97
CA VAL A 363 0.50 -9.54 -11.16
C VAL A 363 0.43 -11.03 -10.83
N ALA A 364 0.00 -11.84 -11.79
CA ALA A 364 0.04 -13.30 -11.71
C ALA A 364 0.58 -13.89 -13.02
N VAL A 365 1.31 -15.00 -12.92
CA VAL A 365 1.94 -15.71 -14.05
C VAL A 365 1.41 -17.14 -14.09
N ALA A 366 0.94 -17.58 -15.27
CA ALA A 366 0.49 -18.96 -15.47
C ALA A 366 1.66 -19.95 -15.33
N SER A 367 1.44 -21.06 -14.62
CA SER A 367 2.48 -22.06 -14.40
C SER A 367 2.78 -22.91 -15.63
N GLY A 368 1.77 -23.13 -16.48
CA GLY A 368 1.84 -24.00 -17.66
C GLY A 368 1.80 -23.27 -19.01
N ALA A 369 1.69 -21.94 -19.01
CA ALA A 369 1.63 -21.14 -20.24
C ALA A 369 2.46 -19.85 -20.11
N PRO A 370 2.99 -19.28 -21.21
CA PRO A 370 3.79 -18.06 -21.17
C PRO A 370 2.89 -16.79 -21.12
N VAL A 371 1.96 -16.73 -20.18
CA VAL A 371 1.00 -15.63 -20.02
C VAL A 371 1.06 -15.12 -18.60
N ALA A 372 1.08 -13.81 -18.45
CA ALA A 372 0.83 -13.11 -17.19
C ALA A 372 -0.44 -12.26 -17.30
N VAL A 373 -1.04 -11.96 -16.17
CA VAL A 373 -2.10 -10.97 -16.05
C VAL A 373 -1.74 -9.98 -14.95
N ALA A 374 -2.03 -8.70 -15.18
CA ALA A 374 -1.76 -7.65 -14.21
C ALA A 374 -2.94 -6.67 -14.13
N THR A 375 -3.15 -6.10 -12.96
CA THR A 375 -4.02 -4.93 -12.80
C THR A 375 -3.20 -3.68 -13.07
N VAL A 376 -3.72 -2.81 -13.93
CA VAL A 376 -3.00 -1.61 -14.41
C VAL A 376 -3.91 -0.40 -14.36
N ALA A 377 -3.54 0.59 -13.55
CA ALA A 377 -4.14 1.92 -13.55
C ALA A 377 -3.44 2.83 -14.57
N GLY A 378 -4.13 3.89 -14.97
CA GLY A 378 -3.61 4.89 -15.91
C GLY A 378 -4.33 6.22 -15.75
N PRO A 379 -4.03 7.23 -16.59
CA PRO A 379 -4.55 8.59 -16.44
C PRO A 379 -6.08 8.71 -16.36
N ALA A 380 -6.81 7.79 -16.99
CA ALA A 380 -8.28 7.79 -17.06
C ALA A 380 -8.91 6.50 -16.52
N THR A 381 -8.16 5.67 -15.81
CA THR A 381 -8.66 4.43 -15.21
C THR A 381 -8.09 4.19 -13.82
N SER A 382 -8.96 3.78 -12.88
CA SER A 382 -8.56 3.34 -11.54
C SER A 382 -7.95 1.93 -11.52
N GLY A 383 -8.04 1.21 -12.64
CA GLY A 383 -7.45 -0.09 -12.87
C GLY A 383 -8.27 -0.95 -13.82
N ASP A 384 -7.57 -1.62 -14.72
CA ASP A 384 -8.11 -2.63 -15.63
C ASP A 384 -7.18 -3.85 -15.68
N LEU A 385 -7.72 -5.00 -16.06
CA LEU A 385 -6.94 -6.22 -16.19
C LEU A 385 -6.27 -6.26 -17.57
N HIS A 386 -4.98 -6.50 -17.60
CA HIS A 386 -4.17 -6.66 -18.80
C HIS A 386 -3.61 -8.08 -18.89
N ALA A 387 -3.73 -8.72 -20.05
CA ALA A 387 -2.96 -9.93 -20.38
C ALA A 387 -1.63 -9.52 -21.02
N ILE A 388 -0.56 -10.22 -20.66
CA ILE A 388 0.81 -9.95 -21.11
C ILE A 388 1.38 -11.26 -21.66
N ASP A 389 1.81 -11.24 -22.92
CA ASP A 389 2.47 -12.39 -23.55
C ASP A 389 3.94 -12.43 -23.16
N LEU A 390 4.33 -13.41 -22.37
CA LEU A 390 5.71 -13.61 -21.93
C LEU A 390 6.62 -14.24 -23.03
N ALA A 391 6.04 -14.81 -24.09
CA ALA A 391 6.81 -15.35 -25.22
C ALA A 391 7.15 -14.27 -26.27
N ALA A 392 6.41 -13.15 -26.31
CA ALA A 392 6.70 -12.02 -27.19
C ALA A 392 8.04 -11.36 -26.81
N GLY A 393 8.73 -10.78 -27.77
CA GLY A 393 9.97 -10.01 -27.55
C GLY A 393 9.77 -8.78 -26.67
N ALA A 394 10.85 -7.99 -26.47
CA ALA A 394 10.84 -6.75 -25.70
C ALA A 394 9.70 -5.81 -26.17
N SER A 395 8.99 -5.19 -25.24
CA SER A 395 7.69 -4.50 -25.41
C SER A 395 6.55 -5.42 -25.85
N GLY A 396 6.38 -6.53 -25.09
CA GLY A 396 5.34 -7.52 -25.29
C GLY A 396 3.97 -6.90 -25.52
N ALA A 397 3.18 -7.50 -26.42
CA ALA A 397 1.83 -7.10 -26.65
C ALA A 397 0.98 -7.30 -25.38
N SER A 398 0.76 -6.23 -24.62
CA SER A 398 -0.26 -6.25 -23.58
C SER A 398 -1.63 -6.04 -24.23
N ARG A 399 -2.61 -6.79 -23.76
CA ARG A 399 -4.01 -6.66 -24.17
C ARG A 399 -4.85 -6.26 -22.98
N VAL A 400 -5.60 -5.17 -23.10
CA VAL A 400 -6.61 -4.79 -22.10
C VAL A 400 -7.77 -5.78 -22.18
N LEU A 401 -8.16 -6.36 -21.05
CA LEU A 401 -9.21 -7.37 -20.94
C LEU A 401 -10.51 -6.81 -20.37
N THR A 402 -10.45 -5.69 -19.64
CA THR A 402 -11.60 -5.09 -18.97
C THR A 402 -11.65 -3.59 -19.20
N ASP A 403 -12.80 -3.00 -18.94
CA ASP A 403 -13.00 -1.55 -18.99
C ASP A 403 -13.94 -1.13 -17.84
N TRP A 404 -13.46 -1.30 -16.60
CA TRP A 404 -14.29 -1.05 -15.42
C TRP A 404 -14.41 0.42 -15.04
N SER A 405 -13.56 1.27 -15.56
CA SER A 405 -13.66 2.72 -15.38
C SER A 405 -14.53 3.42 -16.45
N ALA A 406 -15.12 2.67 -17.41
CA ALA A 406 -16.00 3.25 -18.42
C ALA A 406 -17.16 4.07 -17.83
N PRO A 407 -17.91 3.60 -16.80
CA PRO A 407 -19.00 4.41 -16.22
C PRO A 407 -18.50 5.75 -15.65
N LEU A 408 -17.29 5.80 -15.09
CA LEU A 408 -16.70 7.04 -14.59
C LEU A 408 -16.31 7.97 -15.76
N ARG A 409 -15.67 7.45 -16.81
CA ARG A 409 -15.32 8.23 -18.01
C ARG A 409 -16.53 8.76 -18.76
N GLU A 410 -17.60 7.98 -18.86
CA GLU A 410 -18.88 8.37 -19.49
C GLU A 410 -19.54 9.57 -18.81
N THR A 411 -19.18 9.88 -17.58
CA THR A 411 -19.63 11.12 -16.92
C THR A 411 -19.09 12.38 -17.59
N GLY A 412 -18.03 12.28 -18.40
CA GLY A 412 -17.33 13.41 -19.01
C GLY A 412 -16.51 14.26 -18.03
N ARG A 413 -16.37 13.80 -16.76
CA ARG A 413 -15.72 14.55 -15.67
C ARG A 413 -14.29 14.10 -15.36
N VAL A 414 -13.75 13.15 -16.08
CA VAL A 414 -12.35 12.72 -15.94
C VAL A 414 -11.45 13.63 -16.75
N ARG A 415 -10.40 14.13 -16.13
CA ARG A 415 -9.38 14.99 -16.73
C ARG A 415 -8.02 14.31 -16.66
N GLU A 416 -7.35 14.17 -17.77
CA GLU A 416 -6.00 13.58 -17.80
C GLU A 416 -4.96 14.56 -17.29
N PRO A 417 -3.98 14.10 -16.50
CA PRO A 417 -2.87 14.93 -16.04
C PRO A 417 -1.93 15.27 -17.20
N VAL A 418 -1.47 16.51 -17.21
CA VAL A 418 -0.40 16.96 -18.11
C VAL A 418 0.91 16.94 -17.33
N GLU A 419 1.92 16.25 -17.85
CA GLU A 419 3.25 16.17 -17.24
C GLU A 419 3.90 17.56 -17.18
N LEU A 420 4.53 17.86 -16.04
CA LEU A 420 5.19 19.12 -15.75
C LEU A 420 6.61 18.86 -15.26
N SER A 421 7.56 19.62 -15.77
CA SER A 421 8.94 19.64 -15.29
C SER A 421 9.32 21.04 -14.83
N ALA A 422 10.02 21.12 -13.72
CA ALA A 422 10.55 22.36 -13.17
C ALA A 422 12.05 22.19 -12.85
N THR A 423 12.70 23.30 -12.52
CA THR A 423 14.09 23.31 -12.03
C THR A 423 14.11 24.03 -10.69
N ALA A 424 14.54 23.35 -9.63
CA ALA A 424 14.72 23.94 -8.32
C ALA A 424 15.85 24.99 -8.32
N PRO A 425 15.91 25.88 -7.31
CA PRO A 425 16.93 26.96 -7.27
C PRO A 425 18.37 26.47 -7.31
N ASP A 426 18.64 25.24 -6.85
CA ASP A 426 19.96 24.59 -6.90
C ASP A 426 20.26 23.90 -8.25
N GLY A 427 19.35 24.01 -9.23
CA GLY A 427 19.46 23.38 -10.54
C GLY A 427 18.94 21.96 -10.63
N TYR A 428 18.34 21.42 -9.54
CA TYR A 428 17.79 20.05 -9.52
C TYR A 428 16.49 19.95 -10.35
N PRO A 429 16.32 18.92 -11.21
CA PRO A 429 15.11 18.74 -11.98
C PRO A 429 13.97 18.17 -11.11
N VAL A 430 12.82 18.84 -11.13
CA VAL A 430 11.61 18.42 -10.40
C VAL A 430 10.55 17.97 -11.38
N HIS A 431 9.84 16.88 -11.05
CA HIS A 431 8.84 16.26 -11.90
C HIS A 431 7.48 16.20 -11.23
N GLY A 432 6.43 16.47 -12.01
CA GLY A 432 5.05 16.40 -11.54
C GLY A 432 4.05 16.55 -12.66
N TRP A 433 2.86 16.95 -12.31
CA TRP A 433 1.71 17.10 -13.21
C TRP A 433 0.86 18.29 -12.83
N VAL A 434 0.08 18.73 -13.82
CA VAL A 434 -1.03 19.66 -13.63
C VAL A 434 -2.30 19.06 -14.22
N VAL A 435 -3.41 19.19 -13.50
CA VAL A 435 -4.76 18.90 -14.00
C VAL A 435 -5.55 20.19 -13.96
N THR A 436 -6.11 20.59 -15.10
CA THR A 436 -6.92 21.82 -15.23
C THR A 436 -8.41 21.49 -15.32
N PRO A 437 -9.28 22.40 -14.87
CA PRO A 437 -10.73 22.28 -15.07
C PRO A 437 -11.13 22.21 -16.53
N ASP A 438 -12.36 21.79 -16.77
CA ASP A 438 -12.96 21.84 -18.11
C ASP A 438 -13.07 23.28 -18.62
N PRO A 439 -12.38 23.67 -19.72
CA PRO A 439 -12.42 25.03 -20.24
C PRO A 439 -13.78 25.42 -20.83
N GLU A 440 -14.64 24.45 -21.14
CA GLU A 440 -16.01 24.73 -21.60
C GLU A 440 -16.96 25.10 -20.45
N ARG A 441 -16.61 24.68 -19.22
CA ARG A 441 -17.42 24.92 -18.03
C ARG A 441 -16.86 26.02 -17.13
N PHE A 442 -15.55 26.17 -17.12
CA PHE A 442 -14.86 27.13 -16.27
C PHE A 442 -13.95 28.03 -17.10
N ALA A 443 -14.22 29.33 -17.08
CA ALA A 443 -13.35 30.29 -17.70
C ALA A 443 -12.11 30.52 -16.82
N GLY A 444 -10.91 30.49 -17.41
CA GLY A 444 -9.67 30.84 -16.72
C GLY A 444 -9.53 32.37 -16.51
N PRO A 445 -8.53 32.84 -15.74
CA PRO A 445 -7.52 32.02 -15.07
C PRO A 445 -8.05 31.30 -13.84
N HIS A 446 -7.64 30.01 -13.69
CA HIS A 446 -8.15 29.14 -12.62
C HIS A 446 -7.39 29.35 -11.31
N PRO A 447 -8.09 29.43 -10.14
CA PRO A 447 -7.41 29.32 -8.87
C PRO A 447 -6.71 27.96 -8.77
N THR A 448 -5.50 27.96 -8.19
CA THR A 448 -4.59 26.83 -8.25
C THR A 448 -4.35 26.23 -6.87
N ILE A 449 -4.38 24.92 -6.75
CA ILE A 449 -4.08 24.18 -5.52
C ILE A 449 -2.79 23.38 -5.72
N LEU A 450 -1.78 23.65 -4.89
CA LEU A 450 -0.61 22.79 -4.75
C LEU A 450 -0.97 21.62 -3.82
N MET A 451 -0.91 20.40 -4.32
CA MET A 451 -1.18 19.19 -3.56
C MET A 451 0.11 18.40 -3.33
N ILE A 452 0.38 18.02 -2.07
CA ILE A 452 1.63 17.39 -1.64
C ILE A 452 1.32 16.00 -1.06
N HIS A 453 2.02 14.96 -1.57
CA HIS A 453 1.82 13.58 -1.11
C HIS A 453 2.44 13.30 0.26
N GLY A 454 1.97 12.22 0.88
CA GLY A 454 2.54 11.65 2.10
C GLY A 454 3.77 10.76 1.83
N GLY A 455 4.32 10.18 2.90
CA GLY A 455 5.49 9.34 2.84
C GLY A 455 6.53 9.82 3.85
N PRO A 456 7.65 10.50 3.49
CA PRO A 456 8.00 11.10 2.18
C PRO A 456 8.36 10.10 1.09
N TYR A 457 8.94 8.94 1.44
CA TYR A 457 9.36 7.91 0.48
C TYR A 457 8.15 7.15 -0.09
N ALA A 458 7.41 7.85 -0.95
CA ALA A 458 6.29 7.41 -1.76
C ALA A 458 6.29 8.23 -3.05
N GLN A 459 5.37 7.97 -3.99
CA GLN A 459 5.22 8.80 -5.18
C GLN A 459 3.75 9.02 -5.54
N TYR A 460 3.41 10.19 -6.06
CA TYR A 460 2.24 10.32 -6.92
C TYR A 460 2.51 9.60 -8.24
N THR A 461 1.51 8.93 -8.75
CA THR A 461 1.59 8.25 -10.04
C THR A 461 0.73 8.94 -11.09
N VAL A 462 0.92 8.52 -12.33
CA VAL A 462 0.09 8.96 -13.45
C VAL A 462 -1.34 8.41 -13.41
N GLY A 463 -1.62 7.46 -12.51
CA GLY A 463 -2.95 6.85 -12.36
C GLY A 463 -4.04 7.85 -11.95
N LEU A 464 -5.27 7.55 -12.32
CA LEU A 464 -6.42 8.36 -11.94
C LEU A 464 -6.49 8.53 -10.42
N PHE A 465 -6.49 9.79 -9.96
CA PHE A 465 -6.54 10.14 -8.55
C PHE A 465 -7.81 10.94 -8.26
N ASP A 466 -8.74 10.35 -7.54
CA ASP A 466 -10.09 10.88 -7.29
C ASP A 466 -10.10 12.27 -6.63
N GLU A 467 -9.15 12.55 -5.75
CA GLU A 467 -9.04 13.84 -5.06
C GLU A 467 -8.65 14.97 -6.04
N VAL A 468 -7.67 14.72 -6.90
CA VAL A 468 -7.28 15.65 -7.98
C VAL A 468 -8.45 15.89 -8.92
N GLN A 469 -9.14 14.81 -9.31
CA GLN A 469 -10.29 14.88 -10.20
C GLN A 469 -11.46 15.66 -9.60
N THR A 470 -11.70 15.48 -8.29
CA THR A 470 -12.78 16.20 -7.57
C THR A 470 -12.51 17.69 -7.49
N LEU A 471 -11.27 18.10 -7.26
CA LEU A 471 -10.87 19.51 -7.25
C LEU A 471 -10.95 20.14 -8.64
N ALA A 472 -10.48 19.42 -9.68
CA ALA A 472 -10.55 19.91 -11.05
C ALA A 472 -12.00 20.10 -11.52
N GLU A 473 -12.92 19.21 -11.16
CA GLU A 473 -14.34 19.29 -11.44
C GLU A 473 -15.03 20.47 -10.68
N ALA A 474 -14.44 20.87 -9.57
CA ALA A 474 -14.90 22.06 -8.81
C ALA A 474 -14.31 23.39 -9.33
N GLY A 475 -13.52 23.40 -10.40
CA GLY A 475 -13.00 24.59 -11.05
C GLY A 475 -11.58 24.99 -10.63
N TYR A 476 -10.84 24.12 -9.90
CA TYR A 476 -9.47 24.39 -9.47
C TYR A 476 -8.46 23.71 -10.39
N ALA A 477 -7.41 24.39 -10.79
CA ALA A 477 -6.22 23.73 -11.29
C ALA A 477 -5.47 23.07 -10.13
N VAL A 478 -5.00 21.85 -10.32
CA VAL A 478 -4.28 21.09 -9.28
C VAL A 478 -2.87 20.78 -9.78
N VAL A 479 -1.87 21.26 -9.05
CA VAL A 479 -0.45 20.99 -9.29
C VAL A 479 0.04 20.00 -8.24
N TYR A 480 0.65 18.90 -8.68
CA TYR A 480 1.18 17.89 -7.78
C TYR A 480 2.41 17.21 -8.41
N GLY A 481 3.27 16.65 -7.58
CA GLY A 481 4.49 16.02 -8.09
C GLY A 481 5.30 15.35 -7.01
N ASN A 482 6.50 14.94 -7.38
CA ASN A 482 7.39 14.12 -6.59
C ASN A 482 8.68 14.89 -6.26
N PRO A 483 8.70 15.68 -5.17
CA PRO A 483 9.91 16.39 -4.73
C PRO A 483 10.99 15.42 -4.25
N ARG A 484 12.21 15.89 -4.04
CA ARG A 484 13.24 15.12 -3.34
C ARG A 484 12.70 14.60 -2.00
N GLY A 485 13.01 13.35 -1.72
CA GLY A 485 12.38 12.54 -0.66
C GLY A 485 11.46 11.47 -1.21
N SER A 486 10.96 11.59 -2.45
CA SER A 486 10.02 10.65 -3.08
C SER A 486 10.70 9.37 -3.57
N ALA A 487 9.91 8.30 -3.73
CA ALA A 487 10.31 7.04 -4.35
C ALA A 487 10.26 7.12 -5.89
N GLY A 488 10.94 6.19 -6.57
CA GLY A 488 10.90 6.05 -8.03
C GLY A 488 11.87 6.96 -8.80
N TYR A 489 12.78 7.66 -8.11
CA TYR A 489 13.76 8.58 -8.70
C TYR A 489 15.20 8.26 -8.28
N GLY A 490 15.42 7.11 -7.63
CA GLY A 490 16.71 6.69 -7.10
C GLY A 490 16.92 6.99 -5.63
N SER A 491 17.90 6.31 -5.01
CA SER A 491 18.18 6.41 -3.58
C SER A 491 18.69 7.80 -3.19
N ALA A 492 19.54 8.43 -4.03
CA ALA A 492 20.04 9.78 -3.81
C ALA A 492 18.91 10.83 -3.77
N HIS A 493 17.90 10.71 -4.63
CA HIS A 493 16.71 11.57 -4.62
C HIS A 493 15.90 11.36 -3.34
N GLY A 494 15.64 10.12 -2.96
CA GLY A 494 14.85 9.79 -1.79
C GLY A 494 15.52 10.19 -0.47
N SER A 495 16.85 10.08 -0.38
CA SER A 495 17.62 10.40 0.84
C SER A 495 17.98 11.87 0.98
N ALA A 496 17.74 12.71 -0.03
CA ALA A 496 18.16 14.12 -0.05
C ALA A 496 17.60 14.96 1.10
N ILE A 497 16.50 14.54 1.71
CA ILE A 497 15.85 15.22 2.84
C ILE A 497 16.19 14.61 4.21
N ARG A 498 17.05 13.61 4.27
CA ARG A 498 17.50 13.02 5.54
C ARG A 498 18.18 14.08 6.38
N HIS A 499 17.72 14.30 7.60
CA HIS A 499 18.14 15.35 8.53
C HIS A 499 17.95 16.79 7.99
N GLY A 500 17.05 16.95 6.99
CA GLY A 500 16.83 18.22 6.30
C GLY A 500 15.39 18.41 5.81
N PHE A 501 14.39 17.96 6.56
CA PHE A 501 12.99 18.22 6.23
C PHE A 501 12.71 19.72 6.14
N GLY A 502 11.94 20.13 5.14
CA GLY A 502 11.59 21.53 4.92
C GLY A 502 12.70 22.37 4.26
N THR A 503 13.65 21.72 3.61
CA THR A 503 14.75 22.38 2.86
C THR A 503 14.57 22.20 1.34
N VAL A 504 15.27 21.26 0.73
CA VAL A 504 15.23 21.02 -0.72
C VAL A 504 13.85 20.53 -1.20
N ASP A 505 13.10 19.83 -0.40
CA ASP A 505 11.71 19.44 -0.64
C ASP A 505 10.79 20.67 -0.77
N THR A 506 11.00 21.69 0.06
CA THR A 506 10.31 22.99 -0.02
C THR A 506 10.62 23.70 -1.33
N ASP A 507 11.90 23.77 -1.69
CA ASP A 507 12.35 24.39 -2.93
C ASP A 507 11.76 23.68 -4.15
N ASP A 508 11.71 22.36 -4.14
CA ASP A 508 11.18 21.54 -5.22
C ASP A 508 9.68 21.78 -5.45
N VAL A 509 8.85 21.73 -4.38
CA VAL A 509 7.40 21.93 -4.55
C VAL A 509 7.05 23.36 -4.95
N LEU A 510 7.82 24.36 -4.49
CA LEU A 510 7.63 25.74 -4.91
C LEU A 510 8.08 25.96 -6.34
N ALA A 511 9.18 25.37 -6.78
CA ALA A 511 9.63 25.43 -8.17
C ALA A 511 8.60 24.79 -9.12
N LEU A 512 8.01 23.65 -8.72
CA LEU A 512 6.97 23.01 -9.50
C LEU A 512 5.71 23.90 -9.62
N LEU A 513 5.29 24.51 -8.52
CA LEU A 513 4.19 25.47 -8.51
C LEU A 513 4.49 26.67 -9.41
N ASP A 514 5.68 27.25 -9.33
CA ASP A 514 6.07 28.40 -10.15
C ASP A 514 6.08 28.06 -11.64
N ALA A 515 6.56 26.86 -12.00
CA ALA A 515 6.52 26.38 -13.36
C ALA A 515 5.09 26.23 -13.90
N ALA A 516 4.16 25.72 -13.08
CA ALA A 516 2.76 25.65 -13.44
C ALA A 516 2.12 27.03 -13.61
N LEU A 517 2.38 27.96 -12.69
CA LEU A 517 1.83 29.31 -12.72
C LEU A 517 2.40 30.22 -13.82
N ALA A 518 3.39 29.75 -14.57
CA ALA A 518 3.83 30.41 -15.81
C ALA A 518 2.77 30.28 -16.93
N ASP A 519 1.86 29.32 -16.83
CA ASP A 519 0.71 29.21 -17.73
C ASP A 519 -0.32 30.30 -17.40
N PRO A 520 -0.68 31.21 -18.35
CA PRO A 520 -1.66 32.26 -18.11
C PRO A 520 -3.09 31.74 -17.83
N ALA A 521 -3.36 30.46 -18.07
CA ALA A 521 -4.63 29.84 -17.68
C ALA A 521 -4.75 29.62 -16.16
N LEU A 522 -3.65 29.71 -15.40
CA LEU A 522 -3.60 29.55 -13.94
C LEU A 522 -3.45 30.91 -13.26
N ASP A 523 -4.19 31.13 -12.17
CA ASP A 523 -4.17 32.41 -11.43
C ASP A 523 -3.07 32.40 -10.36
N SER A 524 -2.00 33.13 -10.63
CA SER A 524 -0.86 33.24 -9.70
C SER A 524 -1.17 34.02 -8.41
N ALA A 525 -2.27 34.78 -8.37
CA ALA A 525 -2.72 35.52 -7.19
C ALA A 525 -3.66 34.72 -6.30
N ARG A 526 -4.26 33.64 -6.81
CA ARG A 526 -5.20 32.77 -6.09
C ARG A 526 -4.65 31.36 -5.97
N VAL A 527 -3.80 31.14 -4.97
CA VAL A 527 -3.11 29.87 -4.74
C VAL A 527 -3.45 29.31 -3.36
N GLY A 528 -3.80 28.03 -3.31
CA GLY A 528 -3.98 27.24 -2.09
C GLY A 528 -2.94 26.13 -1.98
N VAL A 529 -2.78 25.54 -0.79
CA VAL A 529 -1.89 24.41 -0.56
C VAL A 529 -2.56 23.36 0.31
N MET A 530 -2.39 22.07 -0.01
CA MET A 530 -2.92 20.99 0.80
C MET A 530 -2.03 19.74 0.72
N GLY A 531 -2.15 18.91 1.76
CA GLY A 531 -1.50 17.61 1.78
C GLY A 531 -1.77 16.84 3.05
N GLY A 532 -1.50 15.55 3.02
CA GLY A 532 -1.72 14.63 4.13
C GLY A 532 -0.43 13.95 4.59
N SER A 533 -0.33 13.63 5.91
CA SER A 533 0.84 12.95 6.48
C SER A 533 2.11 13.82 6.33
N TYR A 534 3.15 13.32 5.68
CA TYR A 534 4.28 14.17 5.31
C TYR A 534 3.87 15.37 4.43
N GLY A 535 2.91 15.19 3.52
CA GLY A 535 2.34 16.31 2.76
C GLY A 535 1.63 17.34 3.65
N GLY A 536 1.00 16.89 4.75
CA GLY A 536 0.45 17.76 5.79
C GLY A 536 1.54 18.51 6.57
N TYR A 537 2.67 17.83 6.83
CA TYR A 537 3.88 18.45 7.37
C TYR A 537 4.36 19.59 6.46
N LEU A 538 4.59 19.28 5.18
CA LEU A 538 5.15 20.26 4.24
C LEU A 538 4.17 21.40 3.94
N THR A 539 2.86 21.13 3.93
CA THR A 539 1.82 22.15 3.87
C THR A 539 1.90 23.12 5.06
N ALA A 540 1.92 22.59 6.28
CA ALA A 540 2.07 23.40 7.49
C ALA A 540 3.41 24.16 7.51
N TRP A 541 4.50 23.51 7.09
CA TRP A 541 5.82 24.11 6.98
C TRP A 541 5.82 25.33 6.04
N LEU A 542 5.26 25.19 4.84
CA LEU A 542 5.16 26.27 3.86
C LEU A 542 4.43 27.47 4.44
N THR A 543 3.34 27.28 5.21
CA THR A 543 2.62 28.41 5.84
C THR A 543 3.45 29.13 6.91
N THR A 544 4.53 28.52 7.41
CA THR A 544 5.49 29.20 8.31
C THR A 544 6.57 29.99 7.56
N ARG A 545 6.70 29.79 6.25
CA ARG A 545 7.80 30.33 5.40
C ARG A 545 7.36 31.40 4.42
N THR A 546 6.09 31.36 3.99
CA THR A 546 5.56 32.29 2.99
C THR A 546 4.08 32.58 3.27
N ASP A 547 3.64 33.76 2.91
CA ASP A 547 2.26 34.23 2.94
C ASP A 547 1.56 34.12 1.57
N ARG A 548 2.17 33.45 0.62
CA ARG A 548 1.71 33.29 -0.76
C ARG A 548 0.34 32.59 -0.87
N PHE A 549 0.01 31.71 0.09
CA PHE A 549 -1.20 30.89 0.03
C PHE A 549 -2.40 31.61 0.65
N ALA A 550 -3.50 31.72 -0.11
CA ALA A 550 -4.76 32.28 0.36
C ALA A 550 -5.38 31.42 1.48
N ALA A 551 -5.20 30.12 1.42
CA ALA A 551 -5.60 29.16 2.44
C ALA A 551 -4.81 27.85 2.35
N ALA A 552 -4.88 27.07 3.43
CA ALA A 552 -4.24 25.74 3.52
C ALA A 552 -5.22 24.68 4.07
N ILE A 553 -4.98 23.41 3.67
CA ILE A 553 -5.58 22.24 4.33
C ILE A 553 -4.44 21.35 4.82
N VAL A 554 -4.30 21.23 6.13
CA VAL A 554 -3.31 20.36 6.81
C VAL A 554 -4.03 19.11 7.28
N GLU A 555 -3.83 18.00 6.59
CA GLU A 555 -4.51 16.76 6.91
C GLU A 555 -3.56 15.76 7.53
N ARG A 556 -3.94 15.14 8.68
CA ARG A 556 -3.18 14.09 9.38
C ARG A 556 -1.65 14.34 9.34
N GLY A 557 -1.25 15.57 9.64
CA GLY A 557 0.13 16.03 9.47
C GLY A 557 1.07 15.55 10.57
N PHE A 558 2.31 15.31 10.20
CA PHE A 558 3.43 15.16 11.10
C PHE A 558 3.97 16.56 11.46
N LEU A 559 3.54 17.16 12.58
CA LEU A 559 3.68 18.59 12.83
C LEU A 559 4.65 18.94 13.96
N ASP A 560 4.84 18.02 14.91
CA ASP A 560 5.80 18.17 16.00
C ASP A 560 6.63 16.90 16.20
N PRO A 561 7.87 16.87 15.70
CA PRO A 561 8.77 15.73 15.83
C PRO A 561 8.93 15.23 17.27
N VAL A 562 8.98 16.14 18.24
CA VAL A 562 9.26 15.78 19.65
C VAL A 562 8.16 14.90 20.24
N SER A 563 6.89 15.25 20.04
CA SER A 563 5.78 14.39 20.52
C SER A 563 5.55 13.18 19.64
N PHE A 564 5.80 13.29 18.33
CA PHE A 564 5.63 12.21 17.37
C PHE A 564 6.51 10.98 17.69
N VAL A 565 7.78 11.17 18.03
CA VAL A 565 8.72 10.08 18.36
C VAL A 565 8.17 9.16 19.45
N GLY A 566 7.53 9.71 20.47
CA GLY A 566 7.00 8.93 21.59
C GLY A 566 5.55 8.46 21.44
N SER A 567 4.81 8.98 20.46
CA SER A 567 3.36 8.74 20.36
C SER A 567 2.91 8.06 19.05
N SER A 568 3.74 8.06 18.01
CA SER A 568 3.47 7.36 16.74
C SER A 568 3.80 5.87 16.83
N ASP A 569 3.10 5.06 16.02
CA ASP A 569 3.42 3.63 15.85
C ASP A 569 4.78 3.39 15.18
N ILE A 570 5.27 4.36 14.40
CA ILE A 570 6.58 4.33 13.72
C ILE A 570 7.57 5.36 14.30
N GLY A 571 7.16 6.17 15.26
CA GLY A 571 7.94 7.33 15.73
C GLY A 571 9.34 6.97 16.22
N TRP A 572 9.48 5.83 16.89
CA TRP A 572 10.70 5.34 17.52
C TRP A 572 11.86 5.07 16.53
N PHE A 573 11.57 4.83 15.23
CA PHE A 573 12.60 4.69 14.20
C PHE A 573 12.51 5.80 13.14
N PHE A 574 11.31 6.18 12.70
CA PHE A 574 11.10 7.17 11.65
C PHE A 574 11.69 8.53 12.03
N GLY A 575 11.40 9.01 13.24
CA GLY A 575 11.93 10.27 13.73
C GLY A 575 13.46 10.28 13.84
N LEU A 576 14.03 9.18 14.34
CA LEU A 576 15.48 9.06 14.51
C LEU A 576 16.23 9.10 13.17
N GLU A 577 15.76 8.34 12.18
CA GLU A 577 16.47 8.18 10.91
C GLU A 577 16.26 9.37 9.96
N TYR A 578 15.08 10.02 9.99
CA TYR A 578 14.81 11.17 9.12
C TYR A 578 15.24 12.50 9.72
N LEU A 579 15.10 12.70 11.03
CA LEU A 579 15.27 14.02 11.66
C LEU A 579 16.50 14.12 12.54
N GLY A 580 16.99 12.97 13.06
CA GLY A 580 18.09 12.86 14.02
C GLY A 580 17.63 12.36 15.39
N ASP A 581 18.59 11.90 16.22
CA ASP A 581 18.34 11.22 17.48
C ASP A 581 17.91 12.15 18.64
N GLY A 582 18.27 13.44 18.57
CA GLY A 582 17.95 14.40 19.62
C GLY A 582 18.68 14.16 20.95
N ASP A 583 19.76 13.37 20.97
CA ASP A 583 20.44 12.95 22.20
C ASP A 583 21.24 14.08 22.88
N THR A 584 21.71 15.05 22.07
CA THR A 584 22.39 16.25 22.61
C THR A 584 21.50 17.50 22.51
N ASP A 585 21.87 18.60 23.15
CA ASP A 585 21.14 19.87 23.05
C ASP A 585 21.16 20.42 21.61
N GLU A 586 22.28 20.26 20.91
CA GLU A 586 22.44 20.66 19.51
C GLU A 586 21.57 19.79 18.60
N ALA A 587 21.52 18.47 18.81
CA ALA A 587 20.69 17.56 18.05
C ALA A 587 19.19 17.85 18.29
N ARG A 588 18.78 18.12 19.54
CA ARG A 588 17.40 18.56 19.84
C ARG A 588 17.03 19.87 19.16
N ALA A 589 17.95 20.83 19.12
CA ALA A 589 17.73 22.08 18.41
C ALA A 589 17.62 21.87 16.89
N ALA A 590 18.40 20.97 16.30
CA ALA A 590 18.34 20.62 14.89
C ALA A 590 16.99 19.93 14.54
N VAL A 591 16.51 19.01 15.37
CA VAL A 591 15.18 18.39 15.23
C VAL A 591 14.08 19.44 15.34
N ALA A 592 14.15 20.32 16.34
CA ALA A 592 13.16 21.39 16.52
C ALA A 592 13.14 22.38 15.34
N ALA A 593 14.29 22.65 14.71
CA ALA A 593 14.38 23.54 13.54
C ALA A 593 13.59 23.01 12.33
N GLN A 594 13.37 21.70 12.26
CA GLN A 594 12.57 21.02 11.22
C GLN A 594 11.07 20.93 11.58
N SER A 595 10.65 21.45 12.73
CA SER A 595 9.27 21.33 13.23
C SER A 595 8.40 22.50 12.77
N PRO A 596 7.29 22.27 12.04
CA PRO A 596 6.29 23.32 11.78
C PRO A 596 5.79 23.94 13.08
N MET A 597 5.58 23.12 14.13
CA MET A 597 5.07 23.58 15.43
C MET A 597 6.01 24.59 16.10
N ALA A 598 7.33 24.43 15.96
CA ALA A 598 8.32 25.39 16.50
C ALA A 598 8.23 26.77 15.81
N HIS A 599 7.65 26.84 14.64
CA HIS A 599 7.52 28.06 13.82
C HIS A 599 6.07 28.56 13.66
N VAL A 600 5.10 27.95 14.34
CA VAL A 600 3.68 28.25 14.21
C VAL A 600 3.32 29.73 14.45
N SER A 601 4.15 30.46 15.20
CA SER A 601 3.97 31.92 15.43
C SER A 601 4.06 32.78 14.17
N ARG A 602 4.57 32.22 13.05
CA ARG A 602 4.71 32.92 11.77
C ARG A 602 3.52 32.72 10.86
N VAL A 603 2.60 31.80 11.20
CA VAL A 603 1.48 31.45 10.35
C VAL A 603 0.40 32.51 10.40
N THR A 604 0.01 33.00 9.23
CA THR A 604 -1.13 33.91 9.03
C THR A 604 -2.19 33.31 8.10
N THR A 605 -1.85 32.25 7.37
CA THR A 605 -2.68 31.60 6.37
C THR A 605 -3.89 30.91 7.02
N PRO A 606 -5.13 31.21 6.60
CA PRO A 606 -6.32 30.48 7.01
C PRO A 606 -6.13 28.96 6.79
N THR A 607 -6.41 28.16 7.81
CA THR A 607 -6.08 26.72 7.78
C THR A 607 -7.24 25.85 8.23
N LEU A 608 -7.64 24.88 7.38
CA LEU A 608 -8.46 23.73 7.79
C LEU A 608 -7.52 22.61 8.23
N VAL A 609 -7.72 22.12 9.44
CA VAL A 609 -7.03 20.94 9.96
C VAL A 609 -7.98 19.74 9.87
N ILE A 610 -7.57 18.67 9.21
CA ILE A 610 -8.36 17.44 9.10
C ILE A 610 -7.59 16.32 9.78
N HIS A 611 -8.26 15.53 10.66
CA HIS A 611 -7.61 14.42 11.35
C HIS A 611 -8.60 13.30 11.68
N SER A 612 -8.08 12.08 11.82
CA SER A 612 -8.84 10.93 12.28
C SER A 612 -8.57 10.65 13.76
N GLU A 613 -9.60 10.28 14.53
CA GLU A 613 -9.46 10.08 15.99
C GLU A 613 -8.58 8.90 16.37
N GLN A 614 -8.53 7.87 15.52
CA GLN A 614 -7.73 6.66 15.74
C GLN A 614 -6.49 6.59 14.86
N ASP A 615 -5.98 7.74 14.42
CA ASP A 615 -4.72 7.83 13.71
C ASP A 615 -3.56 7.56 14.67
N TRP A 616 -2.90 6.41 14.51
CA TRP A 616 -1.74 6.02 15.29
C TRP A 616 -0.42 6.32 14.56
N ARG A 617 -0.47 6.60 13.26
CA ARG A 617 0.65 6.95 12.42
C ARG A 617 1.11 8.39 12.66
N CYS A 618 0.21 9.34 12.44
CA CYS A 618 0.34 10.72 12.88
C CYS A 618 -0.72 10.96 13.96
N PRO A 619 -0.40 10.78 15.25
CA PRO A 619 -1.40 10.81 16.30
C PRO A 619 -2.24 12.08 16.30
N VAL A 620 -3.53 11.95 16.59
CA VAL A 620 -4.52 13.04 16.51
C VAL A 620 -4.10 14.31 17.24
N GLU A 621 -3.27 14.19 18.28
CA GLU A 621 -2.74 15.33 19.05
C GLU A 621 -1.90 16.28 18.17
N GLN A 622 -1.27 15.78 17.10
CA GLN A 622 -0.53 16.62 16.16
C GLN A 622 -1.42 17.68 15.54
N GLY A 623 -2.58 17.29 14.99
CA GLY A 623 -3.57 18.19 14.44
C GLY A 623 -4.25 19.06 15.48
N GLN A 624 -4.61 18.50 16.64
CA GLN A 624 -5.22 19.23 17.74
C GLN A 624 -4.32 20.38 18.24
N ARG A 625 -3.02 20.10 18.44
CA ARG A 625 -2.06 21.12 18.87
C ARG A 625 -1.88 22.22 17.85
N TRP A 626 -1.77 21.85 16.56
CA TRP A 626 -1.67 22.82 15.46
C TRP A 626 -2.89 23.75 15.43
N PHE A 627 -4.09 23.19 15.47
CA PHE A 627 -5.32 23.96 15.52
C PHE A 627 -5.38 24.92 16.73
N VAL A 628 -5.06 24.45 17.93
CA VAL A 628 -5.08 25.26 19.14
C VAL A 628 -4.09 26.42 19.04
N GLU A 629 -2.88 26.16 18.54
CA GLU A 629 -1.86 27.20 18.38
C GLU A 629 -2.26 28.27 17.33
N LEU A 630 -2.90 27.88 16.24
CA LEU A 630 -3.46 28.81 15.26
C LEU A 630 -4.57 29.67 15.88
N LYS A 631 -5.52 29.05 16.59
CA LYS A 631 -6.61 29.76 17.27
C LYS A 631 -6.13 30.78 18.31
N ARG A 632 -5.16 30.40 19.14
CA ARG A 632 -4.58 31.29 20.15
C ARG A 632 -3.91 32.53 19.55
N ARG A 633 -3.47 32.43 18.29
CA ARG A 633 -2.85 33.55 17.56
C ARG A 633 -3.82 34.34 16.68
N GLY A 634 -5.09 33.97 16.70
CA GLY A 634 -6.12 34.65 15.91
C GLY A 634 -6.12 34.27 14.43
N VAL A 635 -5.41 33.23 14.04
CA VAL A 635 -5.43 32.72 12.66
C VAL A 635 -6.79 32.07 12.40
N PRO A 636 -7.50 32.43 11.31
CA PRO A 636 -8.75 31.78 10.95
C PRO A 636 -8.50 30.28 10.73
N SER A 637 -9.09 29.41 11.54
CA SER A 637 -8.84 27.98 11.45
C SER A 637 -10.06 27.16 11.88
N GLU A 638 -10.20 25.97 11.30
CA GLU A 638 -11.22 24.99 11.59
C GLU A 638 -10.55 23.63 11.85
N LEU A 639 -11.17 22.80 12.68
CA LEU A 639 -10.70 21.41 12.93
C LEU A 639 -11.85 20.46 12.61
N LEU A 640 -11.59 19.52 11.70
CA LEU A 640 -12.50 18.45 11.32
C LEU A 640 -11.94 17.12 11.81
N LEU A 641 -12.69 16.44 12.69
CA LEU A 641 -12.30 15.14 13.26
C LEU A 641 -13.24 14.03 12.76
N PHE A 642 -12.65 12.92 12.34
CA PHE A 642 -13.40 11.74 11.87
C PHE A 642 -13.36 10.62 12.92
N PRO A 643 -14.52 10.29 13.52
CA PRO A 643 -14.59 9.26 14.55
C PRO A 643 -14.33 7.86 13.97
N GLY A 644 -13.55 7.06 14.70
CA GLY A 644 -13.30 5.67 14.34
C GLY A 644 -12.37 5.44 13.14
N GLU A 645 -11.89 6.49 12.48
CA GLU A 645 -10.96 6.40 11.35
C GLU A 645 -9.50 6.43 11.81
N GLY A 646 -8.64 5.73 11.04
CA GLY A 646 -7.19 5.76 11.17
C GLY A 646 -6.53 6.68 10.14
N HIS A 647 -5.22 6.47 9.94
CA HIS A 647 -4.41 7.28 9.01
C HIS A 647 -4.86 7.20 7.55
N GLU A 648 -5.48 6.08 7.16
CA GLU A 648 -5.81 5.78 5.77
C GLU A 648 -7.22 6.26 5.34
N LEU A 649 -7.87 7.17 6.08
CA LEU A 649 -9.20 7.71 5.77
C LEU A 649 -9.40 8.04 4.28
N THR A 650 -8.47 8.78 3.68
CA THR A 650 -8.59 9.25 2.28
C THR A 650 -8.57 8.11 1.26
N ARG A 651 -7.95 6.98 1.58
CA ARG A 651 -7.76 5.84 0.68
C ARG A 651 -8.73 4.71 0.92
N SER A 652 -8.97 4.36 2.18
CA SER A 652 -9.74 3.19 2.58
C SER A 652 -10.70 3.42 3.76
N GLY A 653 -10.90 4.68 4.19
CA GLY A 653 -11.88 5.03 5.19
C GLY A 653 -13.31 4.73 4.74
N ARG A 654 -14.25 4.80 5.66
CA ARG A 654 -15.68 4.56 5.38
C ARG A 654 -16.15 5.45 4.23
N PRO A 655 -16.91 4.92 3.26
CA PRO A 655 -17.37 5.67 2.10
C PRO A 655 -18.09 6.97 2.44
N GLN A 656 -18.94 6.99 3.47
CA GLN A 656 -19.62 8.21 3.95
C GLN A 656 -18.63 9.23 4.54
N HIS A 657 -17.60 8.78 5.25
CA HIS A 657 -16.57 9.69 5.77
C HIS A 657 -15.74 10.30 4.64
N ARG A 658 -15.40 9.53 3.60
CA ARG A 658 -14.73 10.05 2.41
C ARG A 658 -15.61 11.08 1.69
N LEU A 659 -16.92 10.82 1.55
CA LEU A 659 -17.87 11.74 0.96
C LEU A 659 -17.91 13.07 1.75
N VAL A 660 -18.16 13.00 3.06
CA VAL A 660 -18.21 14.18 3.96
C VAL A 660 -16.88 14.94 3.95
N ARG A 661 -15.75 14.22 3.89
CA ARG A 661 -14.43 14.87 3.78
C ARG A 661 -14.35 15.73 2.50
N PHE A 662 -14.78 15.20 1.35
CA PHE A 662 -14.78 15.96 0.10
C PHE A 662 -15.70 17.19 0.19
N GLU A 663 -16.86 17.08 0.81
CA GLU A 663 -17.77 18.21 1.01
C GLU A 663 -17.10 19.32 1.82
N HIS A 664 -16.43 19.00 2.93
CA HIS A 664 -15.70 19.95 3.75
C HIS A 664 -14.48 20.56 3.02
N VAL A 665 -13.71 19.75 2.29
CA VAL A 665 -12.59 20.22 1.47
C VAL A 665 -13.07 21.22 0.41
N LEU A 666 -14.11 20.89 -0.34
CA LEU A 666 -14.68 21.78 -1.35
C LEU A 666 -15.31 23.03 -0.72
N GLY A 667 -16.00 22.90 0.40
CA GLY A 667 -16.57 24.02 1.15
C GLY A 667 -15.50 24.98 1.66
N TRP A 668 -14.36 24.45 2.15
CA TRP A 668 -13.22 25.26 2.58
C TRP A 668 -12.62 26.06 1.42
N TRP A 669 -12.41 25.41 0.27
CA TRP A 669 -11.88 26.08 -0.91
C TRP A 669 -12.84 27.11 -1.48
N ALA A 670 -14.14 26.80 -1.57
CA ALA A 670 -15.15 27.76 -2.03
C ALA A 670 -15.20 29.04 -1.18
N LYS A 671 -14.98 28.91 0.13
CA LYS A 671 -14.94 30.04 1.08
C LYS A 671 -13.66 30.88 0.97
N ASN A 672 -12.50 30.25 0.83
CA ASN A 672 -11.21 30.92 0.99
C ASN A 672 -10.44 31.08 -0.33
N LEU A 673 -10.83 30.37 -1.38
CA LEU A 673 -10.23 30.38 -2.72
C LEU A 673 -11.35 30.29 -3.78
N PRO A 674 -12.28 31.24 -3.86
CA PRO A 674 -13.46 31.11 -4.71
C PRO A 674 -13.11 31.01 -6.19
N VAL A 675 -13.81 30.12 -6.88
CA VAL A 675 -13.82 30.04 -8.35
C VAL A 675 -14.68 31.20 -8.87
N ALA A 676 -14.23 31.89 -9.92
CA ALA A 676 -14.88 33.07 -10.48
C ALA A 676 -16.20 32.71 -11.20
#